data_22b1e4b97ac4f3060884633d4a75f49b
#
_entry.id   22b1e4b97ac4f3060884633d4a75f49b
#
_cell.length_a   1.000
_cell.length_b   1.000
_cell.length_c   1.000
_cell.angle_alpha   90.00
_cell.angle_beta   90.00
_cell.angle_gamma   90.00
#
_symmetry.space_group_name_H-M   'P 1'
#
loop_
_entity.id
_entity.type
_entity.pdbx_description
1 polymer ?
#
loop_
_entity_poly.entity_id
_entity_poly.type
_entity_poly.pdbx_seq_one_letter_code
_entity_poly.pdbx_strand_id
1 'polypeptide(L)'
;MMRIPLRPLVCLVSLGALLVGPAVQATDVSKLPLKASVLAKPNVIFGIDDSGSMDSEVMLNNNDGAFWWDYNARSGWDASGRTHFNAGGSANSQWRKMVYLFPNGYGDGGNRVYADASYDHFAIMPTAAFAFLRSPDYNPLYYDPDVVYRPWAPAYVSGSLRTYGNANPAAAKSHPVFGTSTMNLTVDVAVPASPTNPADNTVFTALPGMTVPAGARTRQCNSSNDPGSCGSWSATPIAAPMAVPNTAVVRVAMSYFPATYYRKETCTVNGTTCVTAPDGATLKRYEIRAPNYPTAEAYNAAIQNFANWWQYYRKRKLMLNAAVGQVLEPLTGMRLGAIRFNSRPNASTRIAMYDTDASSPSANARRVAGFFYETNGSGGTPTRQTLGRIGEEYMNSAGPVQYACQRNAAFIMTDGFANVASPSVPSYSKSTWGSGAPYETTHDGSLADLALAYYTINIRPDLATGKLAPTPNDPNTNLHMNTYGLTMGARGLLFTGQDAVPPTSDLWTAPTQERHPSAVDDLWHATLNGRGKMYLADSPQETAVRVQAALTDIASQTGAQGGVAVSTVNLSRGDRRAYFGIYNPAGWQGDVTAHPIDAASGKVDPDTTLWSASANLLARDWTTRVIASGSSAFTAAAVGGTVNPGGVYGDTGQVIDYLRGDRTHEGTLFRTRQSLIGAVINSEPAVQRSANVIYVQSGEGMLHAIDTAVGTAGTELWAFVPPAVLPNIGKTVQRSYVFQTQLDGSPTLGTYAGGTLLVAGMGAAGRSFYALDVTNPRGLDEAGLAARFKWQFPAAGDAATAA
;
A
#
# COMPACT_ATOMS: atom_id res chain seq x y z
N MET A 1 67.99 2.81 78.53
CA MET A 1 67.78 1.74 77.62
C MET A 1 66.57 0.96 78.00
N MET A 2 65.48 1.26 77.42
CA MET A 2 64.17 0.77 77.79
C MET A 2 63.67 -0.22 76.73
N ARG A 3 63.44 -1.42 77.08
CA ARG A 3 62.93 -2.51 76.27
C ARG A 3 61.42 -2.38 76.12
N ILE A 4 60.96 -2.17 74.92
CA ILE A 4 59.52 -2.16 74.59
C ILE A 4 59.10 -3.58 74.15
N PRO A 5 58.08 -4.19 74.74
CA PRO A 5 57.64 -5.56 74.41
C PRO A 5 56.93 -5.72 73.13
N LEU A 6 57.33 -6.67 72.31
CA LEU A 6 56.86 -6.98 70.99
C LEU A 6 55.51 -7.77 70.94
N ARG A 7 54.53 -7.45 71.76
CA ARG A 7 53.29 -8.24 71.75
C ARG A 7 51.96 -7.68 71.19
N PRO A 8 51.82 -6.41 70.78
CA PRO A 8 50.55 -6.04 70.16
C PRO A 8 50.51 -6.11 68.61
N LEU A 9 51.63 -6.39 67.92
CA LEU A 9 51.66 -6.30 66.45
C LEU A 9 51.11 -7.54 65.71
N VAL A 10 51.01 -8.70 66.44
CA VAL A 10 50.51 -9.93 65.84
C VAL A 10 48.96 -10.00 65.81
N CYS A 11 48.30 -9.32 66.77
CA CYS A 11 46.81 -9.28 66.79
C CYS A 11 46.19 -8.27 65.74
N LEU A 12 46.96 -7.25 65.29
CA LEU A 12 46.48 -6.33 64.27
C LEU A 12 46.63 -6.89 62.87
N VAL A 13 47.55 -7.80 62.60
CA VAL A 13 47.72 -8.44 61.30
C VAL A 13 46.68 -9.54 61.06
N SER A 14 46.25 -10.22 62.11
CA SER A 14 45.22 -11.27 62.07
C SER A 14 43.80 -10.69 61.96
N LEU A 15 43.52 -9.45 62.38
CA LEU A 15 42.22 -8.80 62.20
C LEU A 15 42.07 -8.15 60.80
N GLY A 16 43.21 -7.79 60.16
CA GLY A 16 43.22 -7.25 58.77
C GLY A 16 42.99 -8.31 57.71
N ALA A 17 43.37 -9.58 58.00
CA ALA A 17 43.17 -10.69 57.05
C ALA A 17 41.74 -11.26 57.03
N LEU A 18 40.91 -10.95 58.02
CA LEU A 18 39.50 -11.38 58.09
C LEU A 18 38.52 -10.38 57.48
N LEU A 19 39.00 -9.20 57.05
CA LEU A 19 38.19 -8.18 56.39
C LEU A 19 38.35 -8.08 54.88
N VAL A 20 39.22 -8.94 54.27
CA VAL A 20 39.29 -9.09 52.83
C VAL A 20 38.41 -10.30 52.47
N GLY A 21 37.12 -10.15 52.61
CA GLY A 21 36.18 -10.96 51.88
C GLY A 21 36.42 -10.78 50.35
N PRO A 22 36.16 -11.82 49.51
CA PRO A 22 36.27 -11.64 48.08
C PRO A 22 35.43 -10.42 47.74
N ALA A 23 36.02 -9.42 47.10
CA ALA A 23 35.27 -8.33 46.51
C ALA A 23 34.24 -8.97 45.60
N VAL A 24 32.97 -8.99 46.02
CA VAL A 24 31.86 -9.24 45.14
C VAL A 24 31.95 -8.10 44.15
N GLN A 25 32.55 -8.35 42.99
CA GLN A 25 32.43 -7.44 41.88
C GLN A 25 30.93 -7.34 41.62
N ALA A 26 30.35 -6.24 42.03
CA ALA A 26 29.03 -5.90 41.52
C ALA A 26 29.15 -6.01 39.99
N THR A 27 28.39 -6.94 39.42
CA THR A 27 28.23 -7.04 37.97
C THR A 27 27.91 -5.61 37.50
N ASP A 28 28.70 -5.12 36.59
CA ASP A 28 28.50 -3.82 35.98
C ASP A 28 27.12 -3.90 35.29
N VAL A 29 26.08 -3.53 36.01
CA VAL A 29 24.75 -3.42 35.46
C VAL A 29 24.85 -2.33 34.40
N SER A 30 24.74 -2.72 33.12
CA SER A 30 24.76 -1.79 32.01
C SER A 30 23.85 -0.62 32.36
N LYS A 31 24.43 0.57 32.48
CA LYS A 31 23.69 1.84 32.72
C LYS A 31 22.91 2.27 31.51
N LEU A 32 23.02 1.56 30.40
CA LEU A 32 22.20 1.72 29.23
C LEU A 32 20.96 0.84 29.42
N PRO A 33 19.75 1.38 29.24
CA PRO A 33 18.56 0.53 29.13
C PRO A 33 18.85 -0.54 28.09
N LEU A 34 18.37 -1.77 28.33
CA LEU A 34 18.36 -2.84 27.33
C LEU A 34 17.65 -2.24 26.09
N LYS A 35 18.39 -1.55 25.26
CA LYS A 35 17.92 -1.22 23.92
C LYS A 35 17.81 -2.57 23.25
N ALA A 36 16.58 -3.00 23.00
CA ALA A 36 16.33 -3.92 21.93
C ALA A 36 17.22 -3.47 20.78
N SER A 37 18.00 -4.38 20.18
CA SER A 37 18.86 -4.04 19.07
C SER A 37 17.99 -3.28 18.08
N VAL A 38 18.28 -2.00 17.88
CA VAL A 38 17.54 -1.20 16.90
C VAL A 38 17.85 -1.85 15.58
N LEU A 39 16.92 -2.66 15.11
CA LEU A 39 17.02 -3.30 13.81
C LEU A 39 17.22 -2.19 12.78
N ALA A 40 18.18 -2.38 11.89
CA ALA A 40 18.46 -1.39 10.87
C ALA A 40 17.22 -1.20 10.00
N LYS A 41 16.71 0.02 9.92
CA LYS A 41 15.54 0.34 9.08
C LYS A 41 15.76 -0.10 7.65
N PRO A 42 14.80 -0.76 7.01
CA PRO A 42 14.94 -1.14 5.62
C PRO A 42 15.05 0.08 4.72
N ASN A 43 15.88 -0.05 3.71
CA ASN A 43 15.94 0.91 2.60
C ASN A 43 14.95 0.47 1.51
N VAL A 44 14.15 1.40 1.02
CA VAL A 44 13.28 1.21 -0.14
C VAL A 44 13.56 2.30 -1.15
N ILE A 45 13.91 1.93 -2.38
CA ILE A 45 14.02 2.87 -3.49
C ILE A 45 12.90 2.59 -4.48
N PHE A 46 12.04 3.58 -4.68
CA PHE A 46 10.98 3.54 -5.68
C PHE A 46 11.54 3.84 -7.07
N GLY A 47 11.28 2.94 -8.02
CA GLY A 47 11.43 3.19 -9.44
C GLY A 47 10.07 3.59 -10.03
N ILE A 48 9.90 4.86 -10.38
CA ILE A 48 8.63 5.44 -10.77
C ILE A 48 8.55 5.57 -12.28
N ASP A 49 7.55 4.97 -12.86
CA ASP A 49 7.24 5.13 -14.27
C ASP A 49 6.71 6.54 -14.55
N ASP A 50 7.44 7.28 -15.39
CA ASP A 50 7.09 8.59 -15.91
C ASP A 50 6.94 8.56 -17.44
N SER A 51 6.68 7.38 -18.03
CA SER A 51 6.44 7.20 -19.45
C SER A 51 5.13 7.82 -19.91
N GLY A 52 4.98 7.99 -21.23
CA GLY A 52 3.79 8.61 -21.84
C GLY A 52 2.50 7.83 -21.56
N SER A 53 2.54 6.50 -21.44
CA SER A 53 1.38 5.67 -21.13
C SER A 53 0.79 5.92 -19.72
N MET A 54 1.58 6.41 -18.80
CA MET A 54 1.12 6.85 -17.47
C MET A 54 0.14 8.03 -17.52
N ASP A 55 0.05 8.70 -18.65
CA ASP A 55 -0.94 9.76 -18.89
C ASP A 55 -2.32 9.24 -19.35
N SER A 56 -2.47 7.93 -19.54
CA SER A 56 -3.73 7.29 -19.91
C SER A 56 -4.86 7.57 -18.93
N GLU A 57 -6.07 7.77 -19.49
CA GLU A 57 -7.34 7.86 -18.74
C GLU A 57 -8.13 6.54 -18.77
N VAL A 58 -7.50 5.49 -19.28
CA VAL A 58 -8.11 4.16 -19.45
C VAL A 58 -7.26 3.11 -18.73
N MET A 59 -7.94 2.24 -17.99
CA MET A 59 -7.35 1.10 -17.31
C MET A 59 -8.31 -0.08 -17.40
N LEU A 60 -8.19 -0.85 -18.48
CA LEU A 60 -9.00 -2.05 -18.71
C LEU A 60 -8.29 -3.28 -18.15
N ASN A 61 -9.08 -4.29 -17.76
CA ASN A 61 -8.56 -5.55 -17.25
C ASN A 61 -8.06 -6.48 -18.37
N ASN A 62 -7.23 -5.95 -19.27
CA ASN A 62 -6.79 -6.68 -20.47
C ASN A 62 -5.48 -6.08 -21.02
N ASN A 63 -4.54 -6.92 -21.44
CA ASN A 63 -3.24 -6.54 -22.03
C ASN A 63 -2.50 -5.45 -21.20
N ASP A 64 -2.17 -4.31 -21.82
CA ASP A 64 -1.52 -3.15 -21.18
C ASP A 64 -2.50 -2.23 -20.42
N GLY A 65 -3.73 -2.66 -20.26
CA GLY A 65 -4.78 -1.88 -19.62
C GLY A 65 -5.26 -0.65 -20.39
N ALA A 66 -4.58 -0.21 -21.46
CA ALA A 66 -5.04 0.87 -22.33
C ALA A 66 -6.05 0.38 -23.37
N PHE A 67 -6.76 1.32 -23.98
CA PHE A 67 -7.59 1.04 -25.14
C PHE A 67 -6.92 1.61 -26.37
N TRP A 68 -6.61 0.71 -27.34
CA TRP A 68 -5.95 1.09 -28.59
C TRP A 68 -6.86 0.83 -29.75
N TRP A 69 -7.07 1.84 -30.59
CA TRP A 69 -7.79 1.69 -31.85
C TRP A 69 -6.82 1.28 -32.96
N ASP A 70 -7.05 0.14 -33.57
CA ASP A 70 -6.27 -0.28 -34.73
C ASP A 70 -6.91 0.28 -36.00
N TYR A 71 -6.16 1.13 -36.69
CA TYR A 71 -6.62 1.81 -37.92
C TYR A 71 -6.90 0.80 -39.04
N ASN A 72 -6.10 -0.25 -39.16
CA ASN A 72 -6.22 -1.25 -40.22
C ASN A 72 -7.35 -2.23 -39.94
N ALA A 73 -7.41 -2.71 -38.71
CA ALA A 73 -8.49 -3.57 -38.26
C ALA A 73 -9.83 -2.83 -38.07
N ARG A 74 -9.79 -1.49 -37.99
CA ARG A 74 -10.96 -0.61 -37.78
C ARG A 74 -11.72 -0.95 -36.50
N SER A 75 -11.01 -1.37 -35.50
CA SER A 75 -11.54 -1.88 -34.24
C SER A 75 -10.61 -1.61 -33.09
N GLY A 76 -11.16 -1.52 -31.87
CA GLY A 76 -10.41 -1.57 -30.61
C GLY A 76 -10.17 -3.00 -30.11
N TRP A 77 -10.72 -4.01 -30.82
CA TRP A 77 -10.72 -5.40 -30.39
C TRP A 77 -10.03 -6.28 -31.43
N ASP A 78 -9.18 -7.21 -30.95
CA ASP A 78 -8.57 -8.23 -31.79
C ASP A 78 -9.56 -9.36 -32.14
N ALA A 79 -9.13 -10.32 -32.92
CA ALA A 79 -9.97 -11.45 -33.35
C ALA A 79 -10.39 -12.36 -32.17
N SER A 80 -9.72 -12.29 -31.03
CA SER A 80 -10.05 -13.03 -29.82
C SER A 80 -10.94 -12.24 -28.83
N GLY A 81 -11.37 -11.04 -29.22
CA GLY A 81 -12.21 -10.17 -28.39
C GLY A 81 -11.44 -9.47 -27.26
N ARG A 82 -10.11 -9.44 -27.31
CA ARG A 82 -9.28 -8.67 -26.38
C ARG A 82 -8.94 -7.32 -26.97
N THR A 83 -8.62 -6.34 -26.11
CA THR A 83 -8.12 -5.04 -26.58
C THR A 83 -6.79 -5.21 -27.31
N HIS A 84 -6.56 -4.40 -28.32
CA HIS A 84 -5.24 -4.25 -28.91
C HIS A 84 -4.25 -3.70 -27.87
N PHE A 85 -2.97 -3.91 -28.09
CA PHE A 85 -1.89 -3.24 -27.36
C PHE A 85 -0.93 -2.63 -28.37
N ASN A 86 -0.12 -1.69 -27.92
CA ASN A 86 0.86 -1.08 -28.80
C ASN A 86 1.94 -2.10 -29.19
N ALA A 87 1.80 -2.69 -30.33
CA ALA A 87 2.75 -3.66 -30.87
C ALA A 87 3.92 -2.99 -31.56
N GLY A 88 4.64 -2.10 -30.86
CA GLY A 88 5.88 -1.46 -31.29
C GLY A 88 6.25 -1.63 -32.75
N GLY A 89 5.82 -0.76 -33.61
CA GLY A 89 6.23 -0.68 -34.99
C GLY A 89 6.65 0.74 -35.31
N SER A 90 7.56 0.93 -36.26
CA SER A 90 7.89 2.26 -36.74
C SER A 90 6.60 3.01 -37.10
N ALA A 91 6.62 4.29 -36.89
CA ALA A 91 5.46 5.20 -36.98
C ALA A 91 4.61 5.10 -38.30
N ASN A 92 5.01 4.28 -39.22
CA ASN A 92 4.40 4.19 -40.53
C ASN A 92 3.63 2.91 -40.87
N SER A 93 3.62 1.88 -40.04
CA SER A 93 3.09 0.58 -40.47
C SER A 93 1.97 -0.03 -39.65
N GLN A 94 1.78 0.39 -38.40
CA GLN A 94 0.82 -0.24 -37.51
C GLN A 94 0.10 0.84 -36.69
N TRP A 95 -0.92 1.38 -37.23
CA TRP A 95 -1.63 2.53 -36.73
C TRP A 95 -2.57 2.16 -35.57
N ARG A 96 -1.99 1.69 -34.45
CA ARG A 96 -2.70 1.59 -33.20
C ARG A 96 -2.57 2.91 -32.47
N LYS A 97 -3.72 3.50 -32.18
CA LYS A 97 -3.83 4.82 -31.55
C LYS A 97 -4.34 4.67 -30.15
N MET A 98 -3.58 5.17 -29.16
CA MET A 98 -4.00 5.21 -27.79
C MET A 98 -5.18 6.16 -27.59
N VAL A 99 -6.22 5.68 -26.93
CA VAL A 99 -7.46 6.43 -26.70
C VAL A 99 -7.40 7.20 -25.39
N TYR A 100 -7.74 8.51 -25.50
CA TYR A 100 -8.07 9.37 -24.37
C TYR A 100 -9.57 9.68 -24.36
N LEU A 101 -10.09 10.13 -23.22
CA LEU A 101 -11.52 10.34 -23.04
C LEU A 101 -11.95 11.80 -23.24
N PHE A 102 -11.04 12.75 -23.01
CA PHE A 102 -11.33 14.16 -23.08
C PHE A 102 -10.45 14.85 -24.12
N PRO A 103 -11.02 15.73 -24.95
CA PRO A 103 -10.25 16.43 -25.98
C PRO A 103 -9.30 17.44 -25.34
N ASN A 104 -8.16 17.66 -26.02
CA ASN A 104 -7.07 18.46 -25.50
C ASN A 104 -6.39 19.34 -26.53
N GLY A 105 -7.01 19.58 -27.65
CA GLY A 105 -6.28 20.20 -28.72
C GLY A 105 -5.09 19.37 -29.19
N TYR A 106 -4.83 19.38 -30.44
CA TYR A 106 -3.75 18.64 -31.03
C TYR A 106 -2.54 19.56 -31.23
N GLY A 107 -1.39 19.17 -30.70
CA GLY A 107 -0.12 19.81 -31.07
C GLY A 107 0.26 21.09 -30.32
N ASP A 108 -0.65 21.71 -29.58
CA ASP A 108 -0.37 23.00 -28.94
C ASP A 108 0.26 22.84 -27.56
N GLY A 109 1.50 23.31 -27.41
CA GLY A 109 2.19 23.37 -26.16
C GLY A 109 1.45 24.22 -25.12
N GLY A 110 1.44 23.86 -23.90
CA GLY A 110 1.06 24.70 -22.76
C GLY A 110 -0.30 24.46 -22.13
N ASN A 111 -1.35 24.17 -22.88
CA ASN A 111 -2.71 23.99 -22.35
C ASN A 111 -3.27 22.56 -22.44
N ARG A 112 -2.41 21.57 -22.53
CA ARG A 112 -2.82 20.18 -22.77
C ARG A 112 -3.36 19.52 -21.51
N VAL A 113 -4.45 18.76 -21.66
CA VAL A 113 -4.93 17.82 -20.65
C VAL A 113 -3.93 16.68 -20.51
N TYR A 114 -3.23 16.31 -21.59
CA TYR A 114 -2.23 15.26 -21.64
C TYR A 114 -0.82 15.83 -21.73
N ALA A 115 0.10 15.28 -20.99
CA ALA A 115 1.51 15.63 -21.09
C ALA A 115 2.17 15.04 -22.34
N ASP A 116 1.73 13.85 -22.74
CA ASP A 116 2.16 13.21 -23.97
C ASP A 116 1.25 13.60 -25.13
N ALA A 117 1.79 14.37 -26.05
CA ALA A 117 1.12 14.83 -27.26
C ALA A 117 1.64 14.11 -28.49
N SER A 118 1.93 12.84 -28.37
CA SER A 118 2.31 12.00 -29.48
C SER A 118 1.20 11.94 -30.53
N TYR A 119 1.57 11.84 -31.80
CA TYR A 119 0.64 11.62 -32.92
C TYR A 119 -0.16 10.31 -32.79
N ASP A 120 0.24 9.44 -31.89
CA ASP A 120 -0.38 8.14 -31.62
C ASP A 120 -1.53 8.21 -30.62
N HIS A 121 -1.84 9.38 -30.07
CA HIS A 121 -2.84 9.59 -29.05
C HIS A 121 -3.97 10.47 -29.54
N PHE A 122 -5.21 10.16 -29.20
CA PHE A 122 -6.36 10.94 -29.60
C PHE A 122 -7.53 10.83 -28.63
N ALA A 123 -8.33 11.88 -28.53
CA ALA A 123 -9.57 11.86 -27.77
C ALA A 123 -10.70 11.23 -28.60
N ILE A 124 -11.33 10.19 -28.03
CA ILE A 124 -12.45 9.49 -28.65
C ILE A 124 -13.76 10.18 -28.31
N MET A 125 -14.66 10.22 -29.30
CA MET A 125 -15.98 10.83 -29.15
C MET A 125 -16.79 10.16 -28.01
N PRO A 126 -17.50 10.91 -27.17
CA PRO A 126 -18.36 10.38 -26.11
C PRO A 126 -19.69 9.84 -26.68
N THR A 127 -19.63 8.87 -27.58
CA THR A 127 -20.77 8.22 -28.20
C THR A 127 -21.15 6.91 -27.51
N ALA A 128 -22.33 6.37 -27.81
CA ALA A 128 -22.83 5.10 -27.31
C ALA A 128 -21.80 3.95 -27.47
N ALA A 129 -21.11 3.90 -28.61
CA ALA A 129 -20.12 2.85 -28.91
C ALA A 129 -18.93 2.82 -27.96
N PHE A 130 -18.64 3.95 -27.27
CA PHE A 130 -17.50 4.09 -26.35
C PHE A 130 -17.93 4.42 -24.93
N ALA A 131 -19.20 4.18 -24.60
CA ALA A 131 -19.77 4.44 -23.28
C ALA A 131 -19.06 3.63 -22.18
N PHE A 132 -18.64 2.38 -22.48
CA PHE A 132 -17.95 1.50 -21.54
C PHE A 132 -16.63 2.10 -21.04
N LEU A 133 -15.95 2.94 -21.81
CA LEU A 133 -14.73 3.63 -21.35
C LEU A 133 -15.02 4.74 -20.31
N ARG A 134 -16.28 5.15 -20.17
CA ARG A 134 -16.76 6.10 -19.17
C ARG A 134 -17.64 5.42 -18.12
N SER A 135 -17.42 4.12 -17.91
CA SER A 135 -18.06 3.33 -16.87
C SER A 135 -17.00 2.74 -15.94
N PRO A 136 -17.08 2.90 -14.61
CA PRO A 136 -16.16 2.24 -13.67
C PRO A 136 -16.28 0.71 -13.71
N ASP A 137 -17.41 0.18 -14.19
CA ASP A 137 -17.64 -1.26 -14.34
C ASP A 137 -16.73 -1.91 -15.41
N TYR A 138 -16.18 -1.12 -16.34
CA TYR A 138 -15.27 -1.54 -17.41
C TYR A 138 -13.90 -0.86 -17.33
N ASN A 139 -13.89 0.42 -17.00
CA ASN A 139 -12.70 1.25 -16.81
C ASN A 139 -12.63 1.72 -15.35
N PRO A 140 -12.07 0.93 -14.44
CA PRO A 140 -12.04 1.25 -13.01
C PRO A 140 -11.26 2.54 -12.67
N LEU A 141 -10.48 3.06 -13.60
CA LEU A 141 -9.86 4.39 -13.46
C LEU A 141 -10.87 5.52 -13.62
N TYR A 142 -12.00 5.28 -14.31
CA TYR A 142 -13.04 6.26 -14.49
C TYR A 142 -13.83 6.50 -13.20
N TYR A 143 -14.56 7.61 -13.14
CA TYR A 143 -15.35 8.03 -11.99
C TYR A 143 -16.35 6.97 -11.53
N ASP A 144 -16.26 6.59 -10.28
CA ASP A 144 -17.21 5.74 -9.58
C ASP A 144 -17.96 6.58 -8.53
N PRO A 145 -19.30 6.75 -8.63
CA PRO A 145 -20.07 7.55 -7.68
C PRO A 145 -20.09 6.97 -6.25
N ASP A 146 -19.80 5.67 -6.10
CA ASP A 146 -19.77 4.98 -4.80
C ASP A 146 -18.43 5.19 -4.07
N VAL A 147 -17.46 5.83 -4.72
CA VAL A 147 -16.13 6.12 -4.18
C VAL A 147 -15.98 7.58 -3.79
N VAL A 148 -15.45 7.85 -2.62
CA VAL A 148 -15.12 9.21 -2.17
C VAL A 148 -13.69 9.56 -2.59
N TYR A 149 -13.56 10.48 -3.53
CA TYR A 149 -12.27 10.96 -4.02
C TYR A 149 -11.78 12.15 -3.19
N ARG A 150 -10.66 11.95 -2.49
CA ARG A 150 -10.05 12.99 -1.65
C ARG A 150 -8.92 13.70 -2.38
N PRO A 151 -8.64 14.98 -2.06
CA PRO A 151 -7.42 15.66 -2.52
C PRO A 151 -6.16 14.88 -2.15
N TRP A 152 -5.07 15.12 -2.87
CA TRP A 152 -3.78 14.55 -2.53
C TRP A 152 -3.33 14.95 -1.12
N ALA A 153 -2.58 14.08 -0.47
CA ALA A 153 -1.92 14.40 0.79
C ALA A 153 -0.91 15.56 0.62
N PRO A 154 -0.61 16.33 1.68
CA PRO A 154 0.41 17.36 1.60
C PRO A 154 1.78 16.82 1.20
N ALA A 155 2.51 17.54 0.33
CA ALA A 155 3.82 17.11 -0.14
C ALA A 155 4.74 18.31 -0.44
N TYR A 156 6.07 18.08 -0.39
CA TYR A 156 7.04 19.07 -0.83
C TYR A 156 7.21 18.97 -2.36
N VAL A 157 6.77 19.99 -3.06
CA VAL A 157 6.86 20.12 -4.51
C VAL A 157 7.73 21.32 -4.83
N SER A 158 8.78 21.13 -5.65
CA SER A 158 9.77 22.17 -5.97
C SER A 158 10.34 22.85 -4.71
N GLY A 159 10.62 22.05 -3.67
CA GLY A 159 11.19 22.50 -2.41
C GLY A 159 10.23 23.16 -1.43
N SER A 160 8.96 23.38 -1.80
CA SER A 160 7.95 24.05 -0.95
C SER A 160 6.84 23.08 -0.55
N LEU A 161 6.41 23.14 0.71
CA LEU A 161 5.25 22.37 1.17
C LEU A 161 3.98 22.88 0.47
N ARG A 162 3.27 21.99 -0.22
CA ARG A 162 1.97 22.24 -0.83
C ARG A 162 0.90 21.41 -0.14
N THR A 163 -0.23 22.04 0.11
CA THR A 163 -1.47 21.39 0.56
C THR A 163 -2.49 21.42 -0.58
N TYR A 164 -3.32 20.41 -0.62
CA TYR A 164 -4.32 20.23 -1.68
C TYR A 164 -5.72 20.25 -1.06
N GLY A 165 -6.58 21.08 -1.58
CA GLY A 165 -7.99 21.17 -1.18
C GLY A 165 -8.90 20.59 -2.26
N ASN A 166 -10.21 20.60 -1.99
CA ASN A 166 -11.22 20.19 -2.96
C ASN A 166 -11.06 20.96 -4.28
N ALA A 167 -11.14 20.24 -5.39
CA ALA A 167 -11.10 20.84 -6.72
C ALA A 167 -12.28 21.78 -6.94
N ASN A 168 -12.08 22.88 -7.66
CA ASN A 168 -13.18 23.76 -8.05
C ASN A 168 -13.96 23.11 -9.22
N PRO A 169 -15.24 22.74 -9.07
CA PRO A 169 -16.00 22.11 -10.16
C PRO A 169 -16.15 22.99 -11.40
N ALA A 170 -16.18 24.32 -11.26
CA ALA A 170 -16.25 25.24 -12.38
C ALA A 170 -14.90 25.52 -13.06
N ALA A 171 -13.78 25.07 -12.45
CA ALA A 171 -12.43 25.28 -12.97
C ALA A 171 -11.48 24.18 -12.48
N ALA A 172 -11.84 22.91 -12.64
CA ALA A 172 -11.02 21.77 -12.22
C ALA A 172 -9.74 21.72 -13.05
N LYS A 173 -8.59 21.68 -12.37
CA LYS A 173 -7.27 21.69 -13.03
C LYS A 173 -7.00 20.39 -13.77
N SER A 174 -6.34 20.46 -14.90
CA SER A 174 -5.89 19.28 -15.65
C SER A 174 -4.84 18.47 -14.90
N HIS A 175 -4.00 19.14 -14.10
CA HIS A 175 -3.02 18.55 -13.21
C HIS A 175 -2.85 19.42 -11.95
N PRO A 176 -2.74 18.83 -10.73
CA PRO A 176 -2.62 19.61 -9.50
C PRO A 176 -1.34 20.45 -9.39
N VAL A 177 -0.25 20.02 -10.06
CA VAL A 177 1.08 20.64 -10.00
C VAL A 177 1.43 21.36 -11.30
N PHE A 178 1.17 20.74 -12.45
CA PHE A 178 1.57 21.24 -13.75
C PHE A 178 0.40 21.78 -14.56
N GLY A 179 0.69 22.79 -15.37
CA GLY A 179 -0.26 23.36 -16.31
C GLY A 179 -1.25 24.32 -15.69
N THR A 180 -1.83 25.15 -16.55
CA THR A 180 -2.82 26.17 -16.20
C THR A 180 -4.21 25.83 -16.74
N SER A 181 -4.35 24.75 -17.52
CA SER A 181 -5.62 24.39 -18.12
C SER A 181 -6.62 23.92 -17.08
N THR A 182 -7.85 24.40 -17.20
CA THR A 182 -8.98 24.01 -16.35
C THR A 182 -10.16 23.57 -17.19
N MET A 183 -11.01 22.74 -16.60
CA MET A 183 -12.27 22.30 -17.18
C MET A 183 -13.41 22.74 -16.28
N ASN A 184 -14.44 23.35 -16.86
CA ASN A 184 -15.71 23.56 -16.17
C ASN A 184 -16.55 22.29 -16.32
N LEU A 185 -16.78 21.63 -15.20
CA LEU A 185 -17.47 20.34 -15.12
C LEU A 185 -18.98 20.49 -14.90
N THR A 186 -19.47 21.72 -14.67
CA THR A 186 -20.85 22.02 -14.31
C THR A 186 -21.74 22.40 -15.49
N VAL A 187 -21.14 22.63 -16.66
CA VAL A 187 -21.84 23.08 -17.89
C VAL A 187 -21.42 22.26 -19.11
N ASP A 188 -22.21 22.32 -20.16
CA ASP A 188 -21.84 21.74 -21.42
C ASP A 188 -20.62 22.46 -22.01
N VAL A 189 -19.66 21.69 -22.51
CA VAL A 189 -18.59 22.16 -23.38
C VAL A 189 -19.20 22.28 -24.78
N ALA A 190 -19.52 23.49 -25.16
CA ALA A 190 -20.28 23.74 -26.38
C ALA A 190 -19.40 24.15 -27.58
N VAL A 191 -19.69 23.60 -28.74
CA VAL A 191 -19.14 24.08 -30.00
C VAL A 191 -19.90 25.37 -30.37
N PRO A 192 -19.21 26.51 -30.58
CA PRO A 192 -19.86 27.74 -30.99
C PRO A 192 -20.69 27.59 -32.27
N ALA A 193 -21.79 28.33 -32.42
CA ALA A 193 -22.71 28.23 -33.55
C ALA A 193 -22.06 28.56 -34.91
N SER A 194 -21.06 29.45 -34.94
CA SER A 194 -20.30 29.80 -36.12
C SER A 194 -18.81 29.63 -35.97
N PRO A 195 -18.31 28.40 -35.93
CA PRO A 195 -16.87 28.18 -35.75
C PRO A 195 -16.17 28.05 -37.09
N THR A 196 -15.38 29.02 -37.43
CA THR A 196 -14.27 28.82 -38.41
C THR A 196 -13.16 27.99 -37.78
N ASN A 197 -13.05 28.00 -36.45
CA ASN A 197 -12.08 27.22 -35.69
C ASN A 197 -12.69 26.81 -34.30
N PRO A 198 -13.24 25.60 -34.16
CA PRO A 198 -13.75 25.11 -32.87
C PRO A 198 -12.68 25.11 -31.80
N ALA A 199 -13.06 25.38 -30.54
CA ALA A 199 -12.16 25.34 -29.43
C ALA A 199 -11.59 23.92 -29.21
N ASP A 200 -10.32 23.80 -28.88
CA ASP A 200 -9.60 22.53 -28.76
C ASP A 200 -10.29 21.51 -27.82
N ASN A 201 -10.89 21.99 -26.75
CA ASN A 201 -11.62 21.14 -25.79
C ASN A 201 -12.95 20.58 -26.33
N THR A 202 -13.34 20.93 -27.58
CA THR A 202 -14.50 20.35 -28.27
C THR A 202 -14.12 19.40 -29.40
N VAL A 203 -12.82 19.28 -29.73
CA VAL A 203 -12.35 18.56 -30.93
C VAL A 203 -11.87 17.15 -30.58
N PHE A 204 -12.58 16.18 -31.09
CA PHE A 204 -12.28 14.77 -31.07
C PHE A 204 -11.67 14.29 -32.38
N THR A 205 -11.19 13.05 -32.40
CA THR A 205 -10.72 12.38 -33.61
C THR A 205 -11.55 11.13 -33.86
N ALA A 206 -12.01 10.98 -35.07
CA ALA A 206 -12.67 9.78 -35.56
C ALA A 206 -11.79 9.08 -36.60
N LEU A 207 -11.64 7.78 -36.46
CA LEU A 207 -10.80 6.91 -37.29
C LEU A 207 -11.69 5.96 -38.12
N PRO A 208 -11.17 5.33 -39.19
CA PRO A 208 -11.88 4.28 -39.91
C PRO A 208 -12.50 3.22 -38.99
N GLY A 209 -13.72 2.84 -39.27
CA GLY A 209 -14.57 1.97 -38.46
C GLY A 209 -15.41 2.67 -37.41
N MET A 210 -15.19 3.97 -37.18
CA MET A 210 -16.02 4.79 -36.30
C MET A 210 -17.15 5.48 -37.07
N THR A 211 -18.19 5.86 -36.30
CA THR A 211 -19.31 6.69 -36.81
C THR A 211 -19.33 8.01 -36.08
N VAL A 212 -19.30 9.10 -36.84
CA VAL A 212 -19.49 10.45 -36.33
C VAL A 212 -20.99 10.70 -36.13
N PRO A 213 -21.43 11.16 -34.96
CA PRO A 213 -22.87 11.41 -34.72
C PRO A 213 -23.38 12.62 -35.49
N ALA A 214 -24.67 12.61 -35.77
CA ALA A 214 -25.37 13.79 -36.28
C ALA A 214 -25.23 15.00 -35.33
N GLY A 215 -25.25 16.20 -35.83
CA GLY A 215 -25.06 17.43 -35.07
C GLY A 215 -23.60 17.84 -34.85
N ALA A 216 -22.64 17.00 -35.20
CA ALA A 216 -21.23 17.33 -35.13
C ALA A 216 -20.78 18.14 -36.36
N ARG A 217 -19.75 18.96 -36.21
CA ARG A 217 -19.02 19.54 -37.35
C ARG A 217 -17.77 18.73 -37.63
N THR A 218 -17.41 18.61 -38.88
CA THR A 218 -16.32 17.76 -39.32
C THR A 218 -15.33 18.47 -40.22
N ARG A 219 -14.08 18.03 -40.20
CA ARG A 219 -13.08 18.27 -41.24
C ARG A 219 -12.30 17.00 -41.51
N GLN A 220 -12.04 16.73 -42.75
CA GLN A 220 -11.24 15.57 -43.14
C GLN A 220 -9.77 15.96 -43.18
N CYS A 221 -8.90 15.05 -42.74
CA CYS A 221 -7.45 15.17 -42.75
C CYS A 221 -6.85 14.16 -43.72
N ASN A 222 -5.85 14.55 -44.50
CA ASN A 222 -5.19 13.68 -45.48
C ASN A 222 -4.19 12.70 -44.82
N SER A 223 -3.83 12.96 -43.57
CA SER A 223 -2.92 12.12 -42.79
C SER A 223 -3.44 11.99 -41.37
N SER A 224 -3.26 10.81 -40.82
CA SER A 224 -3.56 10.56 -39.41
C SER A 224 -2.62 11.28 -38.46
N ASN A 225 -1.46 11.71 -38.94
CA ASN A 225 -0.36 12.21 -38.13
C ASN A 225 -0.18 13.71 -38.13
N ASP A 226 -0.77 14.41 -39.14
CA ASP A 226 -0.56 15.83 -39.25
C ASP A 226 -1.89 16.60 -39.26
N PRO A 227 -2.22 17.33 -38.18
CA PRO A 227 -3.38 18.18 -38.11
C PRO A 227 -3.31 19.37 -39.10
N GLY A 228 -2.11 19.77 -39.55
CA GLY A 228 -1.90 20.78 -40.59
C GLY A 228 -2.36 20.34 -41.97
N SER A 229 -2.56 19.04 -42.21
CA SER A 229 -3.04 18.48 -43.46
C SER A 229 -4.57 18.39 -43.55
N CYS A 230 -5.33 19.01 -42.68
CA CYS A 230 -6.78 18.96 -42.65
C CYS A 230 -7.40 20.06 -43.53
N GLY A 231 -8.51 19.73 -44.19
CA GLY A 231 -9.38 20.68 -44.88
C GLY A 231 -10.10 21.64 -43.93
N SER A 232 -10.97 22.48 -44.50
CA SER A 232 -11.81 23.38 -43.71
C SER A 232 -12.89 22.63 -42.92
N TRP A 233 -13.34 23.21 -41.83
CA TRP A 233 -14.49 22.71 -41.07
C TRP A 233 -15.76 22.81 -41.89
N SER A 234 -16.68 21.85 -41.74
CA SER A 234 -18.01 21.92 -42.36
C SER A 234 -18.75 23.20 -41.94
N ALA A 235 -19.34 23.88 -42.88
CA ALA A 235 -20.07 25.14 -42.64
C ALA A 235 -21.26 24.94 -41.70
N THR A 236 -21.91 23.78 -41.75
CA THR A 236 -23.03 23.37 -40.91
C THR A 236 -22.72 22.04 -40.21
N PRO A 237 -23.39 21.75 -39.08
CA PRO A 237 -23.36 20.41 -38.53
C PRO A 237 -23.89 19.36 -39.50
N ILE A 238 -23.35 18.15 -39.48
CA ILE A 238 -23.85 17.04 -40.30
C ILE A 238 -25.27 16.66 -39.86
N ALA A 239 -26.18 16.46 -40.80
CA ALA A 239 -27.59 16.20 -40.55
C ALA A 239 -27.86 14.74 -40.11
N ALA A 240 -27.00 13.80 -40.49
CA ALA A 240 -27.15 12.38 -40.21
C ALA A 240 -25.79 11.77 -39.74
N PRO A 241 -25.78 10.66 -39.02
CA PRO A 241 -24.55 9.97 -38.68
C PRO A 241 -23.74 9.63 -39.93
N MET A 242 -22.40 9.80 -39.82
CA MET A 242 -21.47 9.62 -40.94
C MET A 242 -20.43 8.57 -40.59
N ALA A 243 -20.34 7.51 -41.36
CA ALA A 243 -19.24 6.56 -41.25
C ALA A 243 -17.92 7.21 -41.67
N VAL A 244 -16.86 7.02 -40.92
CA VAL A 244 -15.54 7.56 -41.28
C VAL A 244 -14.98 6.80 -42.48
N PRO A 245 -14.54 7.52 -43.55
CA PRO A 245 -13.96 6.88 -44.72
C PRO A 245 -12.75 6.02 -44.39
N ASN A 246 -12.56 4.90 -45.08
CA ASN A 246 -11.51 3.92 -44.80
C ASN A 246 -10.05 4.45 -44.93
N THR A 247 -9.87 5.57 -45.57
CA THR A 247 -8.55 6.15 -45.85
C THR A 247 -8.34 7.52 -45.24
N ALA A 248 -9.24 7.94 -44.38
CA ALA A 248 -9.23 9.29 -43.83
C ALA A 248 -9.29 9.31 -42.29
N VAL A 249 -8.71 10.35 -41.73
CA VAL A 249 -8.94 10.75 -40.31
C VAL A 249 -9.90 11.93 -40.33
N VAL A 250 -10.90 11.89 -39.50
CA VAL A 250 -11.88 12.99 -39.41
C VAL A 250 -11.74 13.66 -38.03
N ARG A 251 -11.50 14.98 -38.08
CA ARG A 251 -11.64 15.79 -36.86
C ARG A 251 -13.10 16.11 -36.64
N VAL A 252 -13.57 15.97 -35.41
CA VAL A 252 -14.98 16.08 -35.05
C VAL A 252 -15.13 17.09 -33.92
N ALA A 253 -15.79 18.21 -34.22
CA ALA A 253 -16.16 19.15 -33.17
C ALA A 253 -17.61 18.87 -32.75
N MET A 254 -17.78 18.55 -31.48
CA MET A 254 -19.09 18.25 -30.89
C MET A 254 -19.19 18.74 -29.47
N SER A 255 -20.39 19.14 -29.06
CA SER A 255 -20.70 19.52 -27.68
C SER A 255 -20.90 18.27 -26.84
N TYR A 256 -20.52 18.34 -25.57
CA TYR A 256 -20.70 17.24 -24.61
C TYR A 256 -20.75 17.77 -23.19
N PHE A 257 -21.30 16.96 -22.27
CA PHE A 257 -21.29 17.25 -20.84
C PHE A 257 -20.16 16.47 -20.17
N PRO A 258 -19.18 17.14 -19.54
CA PRO A 258 -17.98 16.47 -19.02
C PRO A 258 -18.28 15.51 -17.86
N ALA A 259 -19.19 15.89 -16.92
CA ALA A 259 -19.53 15.09 -15.76
C ALA A 259 -20.60 14.02 -16.09
N THR A 260 -20.29 13.19 -17.11
CA THR A 260 -21.11 12.06 -17.56
C THR A 260 -20.40 10.76 -17.25
N TYR A 261 -21.14 9.79 -16.67
CA TYR A 261 -20.66 8.42 -16.43
C TYR A 261 -21.75 7.41 -16.74
N TYR A 262 -21.35 6.14 -16.82
CA TYR A 262 -22.27 5.03 -17.08
C TYR A 262 -22.11 3.96 -16.01
N ARG A 263 -23.24 3.25 -15.73
CA ARG A 263 -23.26 2.10 -14.82
C ARG A 263 -23.86 0.88 -15.53
N LYS A 264 -23.32 -0.29 -15.23
CA LYS A 264 -23.86 -1.57 -15.68
C LYS A 264 -25.16 -1.87 -14.96
N GLU A 265 -26.25 -1.50 -15.54
CA GLU A 265 -27.60 -1.64 -15.00
C GLU A 265 -28.56 -2.16 -16.10
N THR A 266 -29.57 -2.94 -15.68
CA THR A 266 -30.66 -3.35 -16.59
C THR A 266 -31.49 -2.13 -16.98
N CYS A 267 -31.52 -1.83 -18.28
CA CYS A 267 -32.35 -0.75 -18.82
C CYS A 267 -32.76 -1.05 -20.26
N THR A 268 -33.80 -0.34 -20.78
CA THR A 268 -34.22 -0.50 -22.17
C THR A 268 -33.33 0.31 -23.10
N VAL A 269 -32.62 -0.38 -23.99
CA VAL A 269 -31.68 0.25 -24.93
C VAL A 269 -32.43 1.23 -25.85
N ASN A 270 -32.01 2.49 -25.84
CA ASN A 270 -32.53 3.56 -26.69
C ASN A 270 -31.42 4.38 -27.40
N GLY A 271 -30.15 3.94 -27.26
CA GLY A 271 -29.00 4.57 -27.88
C GLY A 271 -28.54 5.90 -27.29
N THR A 272 -29.22 6.40 -26.24
CA THR A 272 -28.89 7.68 -25.57
C THR A 272 -28.72 7.56 -24.09
N THR A 273 -29.79 7.20 -23.35
CA THR A 273 -29.75 7.03 -21.88
C THR A 273 -29.47 5.60 -21.44
N CYS A 274 -29.68 4.65 -22.35
CA CYS A 274 -29.34 3.25 -22.16
C CYS A 274 -28.68 2.74 -23.46
N VAL A 275 -27.49 2.20 -23.34
CA VAL A 275 -26.67 1.73 -24.47
C VAL A 275 -26.17 0.32 -24.22
N THR A 276 -25.67 -0.36 -25.26
CA THR A 276 -25.11 -1.71 -25.16
C THR A 276 -23.59 -1.64 -25.03
N ALA A 277 -23.03 -2.32 -24.06
CA ALA A 277 -21.60 -2.53 -23.88
C ALA A 277 -21.04 -3.61 -24.85
N PRO A 278 -19.72 -3.71 -25.03
CA PRO A 278 -19.11 -4.70 -25.91
C PRO A 278 -19.42 -6.16 -25.57
N ASP A 279 -19.69 -6.46 -24.30
CA ASP A 279 -20.07 -7.79 -23.80
C ASP A 279 -21.59 -8.07 -23.89
N GLY A 280 -22.37 -7.15 -24.49
CA GLY A 280 -23.81 -7.25 -24.63
C GLY A 280 -24.61 -6.77 -23.41
N ALA A 281 -23.96 -6.40 -22.32
CA ALA A 281 -24.64 -5.84 -21.14
C ALA A 281 -25.18 -4.44 -21.44
N THR A 282 -26.16 -3.98 -20.64
CA THR A 282 -26.70 -2.62 -20.74
C THR A 282 -25.98 -1.67 -19.81
N LEU A 283 -25.72 -0.46 -20.32
CA LEU A 283 -25.12 0.66 -19.62
C LEU A 283 -26.11 1.82 -19.57
N LYS A 284 -26.45 2.23 -18.37
CA LYS A 284 -27.30 3.40 -18.12
C LYS A 284 -26.44 4.64 -17.93
N ARG A 285 -26.79 5.70 -18.65
CA ARG A 285 -26.11 6.99 -18.63
C ARG A 285 -26.59 7.84 -17.46
N TYR A 286 -25.64 8.46 -16.78
CA TYR A 286 -25.84 9.45 -15.73
C TYR A 286 -25.09 10.73 -16.03
N GLU A 287 -25.73 11.86 -15.73
CA GLU A 287 -25.13 13.20 -15.80
C GLU A 287 -25.27 13.89 -14.45
N ILE A 288 -24.19 14.43 -13.93
CA ILE A 288 -24.18 15.17 -12.66
C ILE A 288 -24.65 16.60 -12.92
N ARG A 289 -25.96 16.74 -13.17
CA ARG A 289 -26.65 18.01 -13.36
C ARG A 289 -27.60 18.26 -12.21
N ALA A 290 -27.73 19.53 -11.77
CA ALA A 290 -28.58 19.89 -10.64
C ALA A 290 -30.02 19.34 -10.74
N PRO A 291 -30.71 19.36 -11.91
CA PRO A 291 -32.05 18.79 -12.01
C PRO A 291 -32.14 17.28 -11.79
N ASN A 292 -31.03 16.55 -11.85
CA ASN A 292 -30.98 15.10 -11.69
C ASN A 292 -30.86 14.68 -10.22
N TYR A 293 -30.79 15.62 -9.27
CA TYR A 293 -30.60 15.36 -7.85
C TYR A 293 -31.77 15.91 -7.03
N PRO A 294 -32.14 15.21 -5.94
CA PRO A 294 -33.31 15.62 -5.14
C PRO A 294 -33.09 16.92 -4.35
N THR A 295 -31.83 17.25 -4.04
CA THR A 295 -31.47 18.48 -3.30
C THR A 295 -30.22 19.12 -3.86
N ALA A 296 -30.00 20.39 -3.58
CA ALA A 296 -28.79 21.11 -3.95
C ALA A 296 -27.56 20.53 -3.23
N GLU A 297 -27.68 20.07 -2.01
CA GLU A 297 -26.61 19.45 -1.24
C GLU A 297 -26.15 18.14 -1.88
N ALA A 298 -27.09 17.29 -2.31
CA ALA A 298 -26.78 16.04 -3.02
C ALA A 298 -26.07 16.31 -4.36
N TYR A 299 -26.52 17.30 -5.13
CA TYR A 299 -25.82 17.73 -6.33
C TYR A 299 -24.42 18.25 -6.03
N ASN A 300 -24.28 19.16 -5.05
CA ASN A 300 -23.01 19.75 -4.68
C ASN A 300 -22.00 18.68 -4.21
N ALA A 301 -22.44 17.70 -3.45
CA ALA A 301 -21.60 16.58 -3.05
C ALA A 301 -21.15 15.74 -4.26
N ALA A 302 -22.05 15.42 -5.17
CA ALA A 302 -21.73 14.61 -6.35
C ALA A 302 -20.77 15.34 -7.32
N ILE A 303 -21.03 16.62 -7.65
CA ILE A 303 -20.17 17.37 -8.55
C ILE A 303 -18.80 17.68 -7.93
N GLN A 304 -18.73 17.87 -6.59
CA GLN A 304 -17.47 18.03 -5.88
C GLN A 304 -16.65 16.73 -5.92
N ASN A 305 -17.29 15.58 -5.71
CA ASN A 305 -16.64 14.28 -5.78
C ASN A 305 -16.10 14.00 -7.20
N PHE A 306 -16.88 14.33 -8.24
CA PHE A 306 -16.44 14.24 -9.61
C PHE A 306 -15.27 15.18 -9.91
N ALA A 307 -15.29 16.42 -9.41
CA ALA A 307 -14.20 17.37 -9.59
C ALA A 307 -12.89 16.89 -8.91
N ASN A 308 -13.00 16.30 -7.73
CA ASN A 308 -11.85 15.69 -7.06
C ASN A 308 -11.29 14.52 -7.87
N TRP A 309 -12.14 13.62 -8.37
CA TRP A 309 -11.71 12.57 -9.27
C TRP A 309 -11.01 13.16 -10.52
N TRP A 310 -11.63 14.14 -11.20
CA TRP A 310 -11.06 14.79 -12.37
C TRP A 310 -9.64 15.30 -12.13
N GLN A 311 -9.45 16.02 -11.06
CA GLN A 311 -8.17 16.69 -10.77
C GLN A 311 -7.11 15.76 -10.22
N TYR A 312 -7.49 14.76 -9.42
CA TYR A 312 -6.56 13.99 -8.61
C TYR A 312 -6.42 12.51 -8.99
N TYR A 313 -7.34 11.96 -9.81
CA TYR A 313 -7.40 10.51 -10.05
C TYR A 313 -7.58 10.08 -11.49
N ARG A 314 -8.08 10.92 -12.40
CA ARG A 314 -8.54 10.48 -13.73
C ARG A 314 -7.48 9.85 -14.63
N LYS A 315 -6.19 10.00 -14.32
CA LYS A 315 -5.06 9.43 -15.07
C LYS A 315 -4.31 8.43 -14.21
N ARG A 316 -3.65 7.43 -14.80
CA ARG A 316 -2.84 6.45 -14.05
C ARG A 316 -1.83 7.11 -13.12
N LYS A 317 -1.06 8.10 -13.62
CA LYS A 317 -0.10 8.85 -12.78
C LYS A 317 -0.77 9.62 -11.63
N LEU A 318 -1.94 10.22 -11.87
CA LEU A 318 -2.65 10.97 -10.83
C LEU A 318 -3.16 10.04 -9.74
N MET A 319 -3.69 8.89 -10.14
CA MET A 319 -4.13 7.82 -9.25
C MET A 319 -2.97 7.29 -8.41
N LEU A 320 -1.83 6.98 -9.02
CA LEU A 320 -0.63 6.54 -8.31
C LEU A 320 -0.17 7.58 -7.28
N ASN A 321 -0.14 8.85 -7.67
CA ASN A 321 0.23 9.95 -6.79
C ASN A 321 -0.71 10.06 -5.58
N ALA A 322 -2.03 9.96 -5.80
CA ALA A 322 -3.02 9.97 -4.73
C ALA A 322 -2.79 8.80 -3.75
N ALA A 323 -2.60 7.60 -4.28
CA ALA A 323 -2.38 6.39 -3.49
C ALA A 323 -1.09 6.48 -2.66
N VAL A 324 0.02 6.85 -3.31
CA VAL A 324 1.33 6.97 -2.63
C VAL A 324 1.29 8.05 -1.55
N GLY A 325 0.70 9.21 -1.81
CA GLY A 325 0.60 10.27 -0.81
C GLY A 325 -0.14 9.83 0.45
N GLN A 326 -1.25 9.11 0.30
CA GLN A 326 -2.03 8.58 1.42
C GLN A 326 -1.27 7.53 2.22
N VAL A 327 -0.52 6.66 1.53
CA VAL A 327 0.23 5.57 2.18
C VAL A 327 1.48 6.07 2.89
N LEU A 328 2.20 7.02 2.28
CA LEU A 328 3.46 7.52 2.84
C LEU A 328 3.25 8.49 4.01
N GLU A 329 2.14 9.23 4.08
CA GLU A 329 1.93 10.24 5.12
C GLU A 329 2.03 9.68 6.56
N PRO A 330 1.40 8.53 6.90
CA PRO A 330 1.52 7.91 8.22
C PRO A 330 2.72 6.95 8.35
N LEU A 331 3.54 6.76 7.32
CA LEU A 331 4.57 5.73 7.30
C LEU A 331 5.75 6.06 8.20
N THR A 332 6.16 5.10 9.02
CA THR A 332 7.33 5.15 9.91
C THR A 332 8.19 3.89 9.76
N GLY A 333 9.38 3.87 10.36
CA GLY A 333 10.22 2.67 10.45
C GLY A 333 11.03 2.34 9.19
N MET A 334 11.12 3.24 8.19
CA MET A 334 11.81 2.99 6.91
C MET A 334 12.70 4.14 6.49
N ARG A 335 13.58 3.86 5.53
CA ARG A 335 14.32 4.86 4.76
C ARG A 335 13.93 4.76 3.29
N LEU A 336 13.41 5.85 2.75
CA LEU A 336 12.80 5.89 1.42
C LEU A 336 13.61 6.76 0.46
N GLY A 337 13.82 6.27 -0.75
CA GLY A 337 14.35 7.01 -1.89
C GLY A 337 13.45 6.82 -3.11
N ALA A 338 13.62 7.65 -4.13
CA ALA A 338 12.86 7.54 -5.38
C ALA A 338 13.67 8.00 -6.59
N ILE A 339 13.44 7.34 -7.71
CA ILE A 339 13.94 7.75 -9.03
C ILE A 339 12.82 7.61 -10.08
N ARG A 340 12.87 8.42 -11.12
CA ARG A 340 11.96 8.32 -12.28
C ARG A 340 12.66 7.58 -13.41
N PHE A 341 11.89 6.88 -14.23
CA PHE A 341 12.41 6.09 -15.33
C PHE A 341 13.19 6.95 -16.35
N ASN A 342 12.64 8.09 -16.75
CA ASN A 342 13.25 8.95 -17.77
C ASN A 342 14.13 10.06 -17.20
N SER A 343 14.13 10.27 -15.89
CA SER A 343 14.96 11.26 -15.19
C SER A 343 15.84 10.59 -14.13
N ARG A 344 16.52 9.51 -14.53
CA ARG A 344 17.42 8.79 -13.63
C ARG A 344 18.67 9.62 -13.35
N PRO A 345 19.08 9.76 -12.08
CA PRO A 345 20.38 10.33 -11.78
C PRO A 345 21.48 9.42 -12.35
N ASN A 346 22.53 10.01 -12.89
CA ASN A 346 23.71 9.25 -13.33
C ASN A 346 24.46 8.66 -12.13
N ALA A 347 25.44 7.79 -12.39
CA ALA A 347 26.17 7.10 -11.32
C ALA A 347 26.93 8.04 -10.35
N SER A 348 27.21 9.28 -10.75
CA SER A 348 27.85 10.29 -9.88
C SER A 348 26.87 11.04 -9.00
N THR A 349 25.56 10.98 -9.30
CA THR A 349 24.50 11.65 -8.53
C THR A 349 23.80 10.62 -7.65
N ARG A 350 23.88 10.81 -6.32
CA ARG A 350 23.31 9.87 -5.35
C ARG A 350 21.79 10.00 -5.27
N ILE A 351 21.11 8.88 -4.97
CA ILE A 351 19.67 8.89 -4.68
C ILE A 351 19.48 9.36 -3.25
N ALA A 352 18.75 10.45 -3.07
CA ALA A 352 18.45 10.97 -1.74
C ALA A 352 17.56 9.98 -0.97
N MET A 353 17.99 9.64 0.25
CA MET A 353 17.24 8.77 1.16
C MET A 353 16.71 9.56 2.35
N TYR A 354 15.45 9.35 2.65
CA TYR A 354 14.72 10.05 3.72
C TYR A 354 14.27 9.05 4.79
N ASP A 355 14.72 9.28 6.03
CA ASP A 355 14.34 8.48 7.19
C ASP A 355 12.97 8.92 7.69
N THR A 356 12.00 7.99 7.69
CA THR A 356 10.62 8.28 8.10
C THR A 356 10.45 8.47 9.61
N ASP A 357 11.46 8.14 10.44
CA ASP A 357 11.45 8.33 11.90
C ASP A 357 12.35 9.49 12.37
N ALA A 358 12.96 10.23 11.45
CA ALA A 358 13.77 11.38 11.79
C ALA A 358 12.94 12.46 12.52
N SER A 359 13.61 13.50 13.06
CA SER A 359 12.98 14.58 13.83
C SER A 359 11.79 15.30 13.16
N SER A 360 11.56 15.05 11.87
CA SER A 360 10.37 15.48 11.11
C SER A 360 9.91 14.36 10.17
N PRO A 361 9.36 13.25 10.71
CA PRO A 361 9.04 12.06 9.89
C PRO A 361 8.03 12.39 8.79
N SER A 362 6.99 13.15 9.09
CA SER A 362 6.00 13.57 8.09
C SER A 362 6.63 14.45 6.98
N ALA A 363 7.61 15.31 7.31
CA ALA A 363 8.31 16.09 6.30
C ALA A 363 9.10 15.21 5.33
N ASN A 364 9.77 14.16 5.82
CA ASN A 364 10.54 13.24 5.00
C ASN A 364 9.64 12.40 4.08
N ALA A 365 8.56 11.83 4.60
CA ALA A 365 7.55 11.13 3.81
C ALA A 365 6.93 12.04 2.72
N ARG A 366 6.61 13.29 3.08
CA ARG A 366 6.09 14.31 2.15
C ARG A 366 7.10 14.74 1.08
N ARG A 367 8.42 14.66 1.33
CA ARG A 367 9.45 14.88 0.28
C ARG A 367 9.42 13.76 -0.75
N VAL A 368 9.30 12.52 -0.31
CA VAL A 368 9.18 11.37 -1.23
C VAL A 368 7.87 11.45 -2.01
N ALA A 369 6.74 11.73 -1.36
CA ALA A 369 5.46 11.93 -2.05
C ALA A 369 5.54 13.06 -3.08
N GLY A 370 6.22 14.18 -2.76
CA GLY A 370 6.46 15.28 -3.69
C GLY A 370 7.20 14.86 -4.95
N PHE A 371 8.15 13.95 -4.82
CA PHE A 371 8.86 13.39 -5.97
C PHE A 371 7.93 12.67 -6.95
N PHE A 372 6.93 11.94 -6.44
CA PHE A 372 5.85 11.37 -7.26
C PHE A 372 5.00 12.47 -7.90
N TYR A 373 4.58 13.47 -7.13
CA TYR A 373 3.67 14.54 -7.59
C TYR A 373 4.28 15.40 -8.70
N GLU A 374 5.59 15.49 -8.78
CA GLU A 374 6.33 16.15 -9.87
C GLU A 374 6.53 15.27 -11.11
N THR A 375 5.97 14.05 -11.12
CA THR A 375 6.06 13.16 -12.27
C THR A 375 5.10 13.65 -13.35
N ASN A 376 5.66 13.93 -14.53
CA ASN A 376 4.88 14.30 -15.73
C ASN A 376 5.12 13.22 -16.79
N GLY A 377 4.06 12.49 -17.19
CA GLY A 377 4.16 11.34 -18.07
C GLY A 377 4.66 11.74 -19.48
N SER A 378 5.91 11.40 -19.78
CA SER A 378 6.49 11.57 -21.12
C SER A 378 7.74 10.70 -21.25
N GLY A 379 8.01 10.19 -22.47
CA GLY A 379 9.16 9.36 -22.74
C GLY A 379 8.86 7.87 -22.75
N GLY A 380 9.92 7.06 -22.80
CA GLY A 380 9.83 5.61 -22.85
C GLY A 380 9.69 4.95 -21.47
N THR A 381 9.70 3.61 -21.45
CA THR A 381 9.56 2.79 -20.24
C THR A 381 10.84 1.97 -19.96
N PRO A 382 11.96 2.61 -19.55
CA PRO A 382 13.26 1.96 -19.35
C PRO A 382 13.35 1.24 -17.99
N THR A 383 12.46 0.29 -17.73
CA THR A 383 12.31 -0.44 -16.45
C THR A 383 13.61 -1.14 -16.06
N ARG A 384 14.30 -1.81 -17.02
CA ARG A 384 15.56 -2.53 -16.78
C ARG A 384 16.69 -1.61 -16.34
N GLN A 385 16.83 -0.46 -17.02
CA GLN A 385 17.83 0.54 -16.66
C GLN A 385 17.57 1.16 -15.29
N THR A 386 16.29 1.28 -14.91
CA THR A 386 15.90 1.79 -13.60
C THR A 386 16.24 0.80 -12.49
N LEU A 387 15.94 -0.49 -12.67
CA LEU A 387 16.30 -1.53 -11.71
C LEU A 387 17.83 -1.64 -11.56
N GLY A 388 18.55 -1.63 -12.69
CA GLY A 388 20.03 -1.62 -12.69
C GLY A 388 20.60 -0.44 -11.91
N ARG A 389 20.07 0.78 -12.14
CA ARG A 389 20.53 1.98 -11.41
C ARG A 389 20.25 1.92 -9.91
N ILE A 390 19.14 1.31 -9.49
CA ILE A 390 18.86 1.09 -8.05
C ILE A 390 19.87 0.10 -7.46
N GLY A 391 20.16 -0.99 -8.16
CA GLY A 391 21.16 -1.96 -7.72
C GLY A 391 22.56 -1.34 -7.59
N GLU A 392 23.01 -0.54 -8.56
CA GLU A 392 24.27 0.22 -8.49
C GLU A 392 24.30 1.17 -7.29
N GLU A 393 23.18 1.81 -6.95
CA GLU A 393 23.09 2.67 -5.78
C GLU A 393 23.29 1.90 -4.49
N TYR A 394 22.73 0.71 -4.36
CA TYR A 394 22.91 -0.15 -3.20
C TYR A 394 24.32 -0.72 -3.09
N MET A 395 25.01 -0.94 -4.21
CA MET A 395 26.41 -1.40 -4.23
C MET A 395 27.41 -0.32 -3.83
N ASN A 396 27.02 0.94 -3.91
CA ASN A 396 27.96 2.03 -3.63
C ASN A 396 28.25 2.14 -2.13
N SER A 397 29.54 2.23 -1.77
CA SER A 397 29.97 2.35 -0.36
C SER A 397 29.49 3.64 0.32
N ALA A 398 29.30 4.72 -0.46
CA ALA A 398 28.65 5.96 0.01
C ALA A 398 27.12 5.94 -0.16
N GLY A 399 26.55 4.78 -0.52
CA GLY A 399 25.14 4.60 -0.80
C GLY A 399 24.26 4.44 0.44
N PRO A 400 23.03 4.01 0.23
CA PRO A 400 22.02 3.95 1.30
C PRO A 400 22.25 2.85 2.33
N VAL A 401 23.01 1.80 1.99
CA VAL A 401 23.27 0.67 2.89
C VAL A 401 24.26 1.07 3.96
N GLN A 402 23.85 1.12 5.21
CA GLN A 402 24.63 1.60 6.36
C GLN A 402 25.06 0.49 7.29
N TYR A 403 24.31 -0.61 7.35
CA TYR A 403 24.53 -1.70 8.30
C TYR A 403 24.53 -3.06 7.61
N ALA A 404 25.33 -3.99 8.13
CA ALA A 404 25.44 -5.36 7.61
C ALA A 404 24.15 -6.18 7.68
N CYS A 405 23.21 -5.80 8.54
CA CYS A 405 21.90 -6.44 8.73
C CYS A 405 20.74 -5.65 8.08
N GLN A 406 21.05 -4.68 7.20
CA GLN A 406 20.01 -3.79 6.65
C GLN A 406 19.38 -4.38 5.39
N ARG A 407 18.05 -4.51 5.40
CA ARG A 407 17.27 -4.92 4.23
C ARG A 407 17.22 -3.80 3.19
N ASN A 408 17.26 -4.19 1.91
CA ASN A 408 17.27 -3.25 0.81
C ASN A 408 16.31 -3.72 -0.29
N ALA A 409 15.36 -2.87 -0.68
CA ALA A 409 14.36 -3.21 -1.66
C ALA A 409 14.29 -2.20 -2.80
N ALA A 410 14.18 -2.68 -4.02
CA ALA A 410 13.73 -1.93 -5.17
C ALA A 410 12.22 -2.14 -5.34
N PHE A 411 11.46 -1.07 -5.49
CA PHE A 411 10.03 -1.18 -5.75
C PHE A 411 9.69 -0.48 -7.06
N ILE A 412 9.51 -1.27 -8.11
CA ILE A 412 9.20 -0.79 -9.47
C ILE A 412 7.70 -0.62 -9.61
N MET A 413 7.28 0.60 -9.97
CA MET A 413 5.88 0.94 -10.21
C MET A 413 5.72 1.40 -11.66
N THR A 414 4.94 0.65 -12.44
CA THR A 414 4.77 0.87 -13.89
C THR A 414 3.35 0.53 -14.33
N ASP A 415 2.93 1.07 -15.48
CA ASP A 415 1.70 0.66 -16.15
C ASP A 415 1.92 -0.44 -17.19
N GLY A 416 3.15 -1.01 -17.26
CA GLY A 416 3.32 -2.30 -17.88
C GLY A 416 4.52 -2.53 -18.78
N PHE A 417 4.60 -1.99 -19.98
CA PHE A 417 5.45 -2.58 -21.00
C PHE A 417 6.79 -1.86 -21.15
N ALA A 418 7.86 -2.57 -20.80
CA ALA A 418 9.25 -2.10 -21.02
C ALA A 418 9.57 -1.96 -22.52
N ASN A 419 10.29 -0.91 -22.88
CA ASN A 419 10.67 -0.62 -24.28
C ASN A 419 12.12 -0.17 -24.51
N VAL A 420 13.00 -0.40 -23.54
CA VAL A 420 14.41 -0.02 -23.63
C VAL A 420 15.31 -1.19 -23.24
N ALA A 421 16.44 -1.33 -23.91
CA ALA A 421 17.43 -2.36 -23.67
C ALA A 421 17.98 -2.36 -22.24
N SER A 422 18.48 -3.51 -21.80
CA SER A 422 19.08 -3.69 -20.48
C SER A 422 20.41 -2.93 -20.33
N PRO A 423 20.72 -2.50 -19.10
CA PRO A 423 22.10 -2.19 -18.72
C PRO A 423 22.93 -3.47 -18.62
N SER A 424 24.22 -3.33 -18.37
CA SER A 424 25.09 -4.48 -18.05
C SER A 424 24.60 -5.15 -16.77
N VAL A 425 24.47 -6.47 -16.80
CA VAL A 425 24.16 -7.27 -15.62
C VAL A 425 25.46 -7.55 -14.87
N PRO A 426 25.54 -7.35 -13.56
CA PRO A 426 26.69 -7.74 -12.75
C PRO A 426 27.01 -9.24 -12.91
N SER A 427 28.30 -9.61 -12.91
CA SER A 427 28.68 -11.02 -12.97
C SER A 427 28.27 -11.76 -11.69
N TYR A 428 27.56 -12.86 -11.81
CA TYR A 428 27.07 -13.69 -10.71
C TYR A 428 26.91 -15.15 -11.13
N SER A 429 26.69 -16.06 -10.17
CA SER A 429 26.40 -17.46 -10.43
C SER A 429 24.87 -17.69 -10.41
N LYS A 430 24.30 -17.98 -11.58
CA LYS A 430 22.86 -18.27 -11.71
C LYS A 430 22.42 -19.50 -10.88
N SER A 431 23.31 -20.48 -10.69
CA SER A 431 22.99 -21.72 -9.97
C SER A 431 22.84 -21.55 -8.46
N THR A 432 23.33 -20.46 -7.86
CA THR A 432 23.31 -20.30 -6.41
C THR A 432 21.89 -20.12 -5.88
N TRP A 433 21.07 -19.25 -6.48
CA TRP A 433 19.72 -18.95 -6.06
C TRP A 433 18.68 -19.06 -7.18
N GLY A 434 19.10 -19.32 -8.42
CA GLY A 434 18.27 -19.34 -9.62
C GLY A 434 18.12 -20.74 -10.22
N SER A 435 18.36 -21.82 -9.47
CA SER A 435 18.16 -23.19 -9.96
C SER A 435 16.71 -23.61 -9.78
N GLY A 436 16.12 -24.13 -10.86
CA GLY A 436 14.76 -24.66 -10.89
C GLY A 436 13.69 -23.59 -10.93
N ALA A 437 12.49 -24.00 -11.38
CA ALA A 437 11.35 -23.12 -11.42
C ALA A 437 10.92 -22.70 -10.01
N PRO A 438 10.41 -21.47 -9.83
CA PRO A 438 10.18 -20.43 -10.87
C PRO A 438 11.37 -19.52 -11.13
N TYR A 439 12.55 -19.80 -10.62
CA TYR A 439 13.68 -18.88 -10.52
C TYR A 439 14.67 -18.95 -11.70
N GLU A 440 14.52 -19.88 -12.58
CA GLU A 440 15.44 -20.05 -13.72
C GLU A 440 15.41 -18.83 -14.64
N THR A 441 16.61 -18.30 -14.95
CA THR A 441 16.79 -17.19 -15.88
C THR A 441 17.52 -17.68 -17.14
N THR A 442 16.75 -18.09 -18.14
CA THR A 442 17.25 -18.50 -19.46
C THR A 442 17.49 -17.31 -20.38
N HIS A 443 16.98 -16.11 -20.04
CA HIS A 443 17.06 -14.90 -20.87
C HIS A 443 18.00 -13.86 -20.24
N ASP A 444 19.22 -13.77 -20.78
CA ASP A 444 20.22 -12.79 -20.32
C ASP A 444 19.74 -11.36 -20.54
N GLY A 445 20.07 -10.48 -19.58
CA GLY A 445 19.69 -9.08 -19.66
C GLY A 445 18.20 -8.78 -19.45
N SER A 446 17.40 -9.76 -19.01
CA SER A 446 16.01 -9.53 -18.58
C SER A 446 15.95 -8.80 -17.23
N LEU A 447 14.76 -8.31 -16.83
CA LEU A 447 14.55 -7.83 -15.45
C LEU A 447 14.80 -8.94 -14.43
N ALA A 448 14.38 -10.16 -14.76
CA ALA A 448 14.59 -11.34 -13.93
C ALA A 448 16.07 -11.65 -13.72
N ASP A 449 16.89 -11.53 -14.77
CA ASP A 449 18.33 -11.71 -14.70
C ASP A 449 19.00 -10.63 -13.82
N LEU A 450 18.63 -9.37 -14.00
CA LEU A 450 19.10 -8.26 -13.15
C LEU A 450 18.71 -8.45 -11.68
N ALA A 451 17.47 -8.82 -11.40
CA ALA A 451 16.98 -9.03 -10.06
C ALA A 451 17.71 -10.19 -9.37
N LEU A 452 17.94 -11.30 -10.09
CA LEU A 452 18.69 -12.44 -9.57
C LEU A 452 20.15 -12.08 -9.31
N ALA A 453 20.77 -11.27 -10.19
CA ALA A 453 22.13 -10.81 -9.98
C ALA A 453 22.26 -10.02 -8.67
N TYR A 454 21.43 -8.99 -8.46
CA TYR A 454 21.46 -8.18 -7.23
C TYR A 454 20.95 -8.89 -5.97
N TYR A 455 20.24 -9.98 -6.12
CA TYR A 455 19.89 -10.87 -5.02
C TYR A 455 21.05 -11.82 -4.66
N THR A 456 21.83 -12.28 -5.65
CA THR A 456 22.88 -13.30 -5.48
C THR A 456 24.21 -12.70 -5.00
N ILE A 457 24.63 -11.58 -5.57
CA ILE A 457 25.88 -10.93 -5.18
C ILE A 457 25.73 -10.31 -3.77
N ASN A 458 26.85 -10.31 -3.02
CA ASN A 458 26.91 -9.46 -1.84
C ASN A 458 27.10 -8.00 -2.31
N ILE A 459 26.04 -7.20 -2.24
CA ILE A 459 26.04 -5.81 -2.72
C ILE A 459 26.95 -4.88 -1.90
N ARG A 460 27.42 -5.31 -0.71
CA ARG A 460 28.32 -4.54 0.16
C ARG A 460 29.37 -5.47 0.79
N PRO A 461 30.34 -5.95 -0.01
CA PRO A 461 31.38 -6.86 0.48
C PRO A 461 32.35 -6.20 1.48
N ASP A 462 32.32 -4.88 1.61
CA ASP A 462 33.04 -4.09 2.61
C ASP A 462 32.39 -4.15 4.02
N LEU A 463 31.17 -4.64 4.14
CA LEU A 463 30.48 -4.86 5.40
C LEU A 463 30.50 -6.35 5.82
N ALA A 464 30.27 -6.64 7.11
CA ALA A 464 30.28 -8.00 7.61
C ALA A 464 29.22 -8.89 6.89
N THR A 465 29.63 -10.06 6.44
CA THR A 465 28.78 -11.03 5.71
C THR A 465 27.91 -11.85 6.65
N GLY A 466 26.83 -12.43 6.13
CA GLY A 466 25.97 -13.37 6.88
C GLY A 466 25.22 -12.73 8.05
N LYS A 467 24.85 -11.47 7.97
CA LYS A 467 24.20 -10.71 9.06
C LYS A 467 22.73 -10.41 8.82
N LEU A 468 22.19 -10.67 7.63
CA LEU A 468 20.75 -10.59 7.41
C LEU A 468 20.07 -11.80 8.08
N ALA A 469 19.00 -11.54 8.81
CA ALA A 469 18.16 -12.62 9.35
C ALA A 469 17.41 -13.28 8.18
N PRO A 470 17.55 -14.60 7.97
CA PRO A 470 16.82 -15.28 6.91
C PRO A 470 15.34 -15.37 7.24
N THR A 471 14.51 -15.38 6.18
CA THR A 471 13.08 -15.68 6.28
C THR A 471 12.75 -16.90 5.41
N PRO A 472 11.60 -17.55 5.59
CA PRO A 472 11.21 -18.70 4.74
C PRO A 472 11.26 -18.38 3.24
N ASN A 473 10.93 -17.15 2.84
CA ASN A 473 10.91 -16.71 1.44
C ASN A 473 12.23 -16.08 0.99
N ASP A 474 13.09 -15.68 1.91
CA ASP A 474 14.36 -15.01 1.65
C ASP A 474 15.47 -15.59 2.55
N PRO A 475 16.07 -16.72 2.14
CA PRO A 475 17.10 -17.41 2.91
C PRO A 475 18.51 -16.82 2.78
N ASN A 476 18.74 -15.81 1.93
CA ASN A 476 20.04 -15.22 1.72
C ASN A 476 20.44 -14.33 2.91
N THR A 477 21.48 -14.70 3.61
CA THR A 477 22.02 -13.99 4.80
C THR A 477 23.01 -12.89 4.46
N ASN A 478 23.46 -12.79 3.22
CA ASN A 478 24.32 -11.69 2.76
C ASN A 478 23.49 -10.47 2.37
N LEU A 479 24.11 -9.29 2.38
CA LEU A 479 23.47 -8.08 1.88
C LEU A 479 23.11 -8.22 0.40
N HIS A 480 21.87 -8.06 0.06
CA HIS A 480 21.32 -8.17 -1.28
C HIS A 480 20.18 -7.17 -1.50
N MET A 481 19.61 -7.13 -2.70
CA MET A 481 18.45 -6.31 -3.04
C MET A 481 17.25 -7.20 -3.33
N ASN A 482 16.18 -7.03 -2.55
CA ASN A 482 14.87 -7.59 -2.87
C ASN A 482 14.18 -6.74 -3.96
N THR A 483 13.40 -7.36 -4.84
CA THR A 483 12.71 -6.68 -5.93
C THR A 483 11.21 -6.82 -5.80
N TYR A 484 10.50 -5.70 -5.75
CA TYR A 484 9.05 -5.61 -5.72
C TYR A 484 8.53 -4.94 -6.99
N GLY A 485 7.34 -5.35 -7.45
CA GLY A 485 6.69 -4.80 -8.62
C GLY A 485 5.25 -4.42 -8.36
N LEU A 486 4.80 -3.33 -8.98
CA LEU A 486 3.39 -2.95 -9.07
C LEU A 486 3.07 -2.63 -10.52
N THR A 487 2.04 -3.29 -11.09
CA THR A 487 1.44 -2.88 -12.36
C THR A 487 0.08 -2.26 -12.15
N MET A 488 -0.24 -1.28 -13.01
CA MET A 488 -1.53 -0.59 -13.02
C MET A 488 -2.32 -1.01 -14.26
N GLY A 489 -3.21 -1.99 -14.07
CA GLY A 489 -4.06 -2.56 -15.11
C GLY A 489 -3.36 -3.52 -16.08
N ALA A 490 -2.05 -3.46 -16.23
CA ALA A 490 -1.31 -4.30 -17.18
C ALA A 490 -1.12 -5.74 -16.70
N ARG A 491 -1.29 -6.67 -17.62
CA ARG A 491 -1.15 -8.11 -17.40
C ARG A 491 -0.18 -8.74 -18.39
N GLY A 492 0.47 -9.81 -17.92
CA GLY A 492 1.37 -10.64 -18.73
C GLY A 492 0.65 -11.76 -19.47
N LEU A 493 1.42 -12.63 -20.03
CA LEU A 493 0.94 -13.91 -20.57
C LEU A 493 0.73 -14.94 -19.45
N LEU A 494 1.61 -14.91 -18.44
CA LEU A 494 1.59 -15.78 -17.27
C LEU A 494 1.00 -15.04 -16.04
N PHE A 495 1.38 -13.80 -15.83
CA PHE A 495 0.81 -12.94 -14.79
C PHE A 495 -0.53 -12.37 -15.25
N THR A 496 -1.57 -13.18 -15.19
CA THR A 496 -2.93 -12.83 -15.64
C THR A 496 -3.72 -12.07 -14.58
N GLY A 497 -3.26 -12.02 -13.33
CA GLY A 497 -3.95 -11.36 -12.21
C GLY A 497 -3.19 -11.51 -10.90
N GLN A 498 -3.73 -10.92 -9.83
CA GLN A 498 -3.09 -10.96 -8.51
C GLN A 498 -2.97 -12.39 -7.94
N ASP A 499 -3.87 -13.28 -8.35
CA ASP A 499 -3.92 -14.66 -7.89
C ASP A 499 -3.12 -15.62 -8.82
N ALA A 500 -2.31 -15.07 -9.74
CA ALA A 500 -1.47 -15.87 -10.62
C ALA A 500 -0.47 -16.71 -9.80
N VAL A 501 -0.38 -17.98 -10.13
CA VAL A 501 0.52 -18.92 -9.45
C VAL A 501 1.84 -18.99 -10.23
N PRO A 502 2.99 -18.87 -9.54
CA PRO A 502 4.29 -19.01 -10.19
C PRO A 502 4.41 -20.34 -10.95
N PRO A 503 5.00 -20.34 -12.15
CA PRO A 503 5.14 -21.56 -12.93
C PRO A 503 6.05 -22.56 -12.21
N THR A 504 5.73 -23.84 -12.34
CA THR A 504 6.48 -24.97 -11.76
C THR A 504 7.51 -25.56 -12.72
N SER A 505 7.60 -25.02 -13.93
CA SER A 505 8.59 -25.33 -14.96
C SER A 505 9.00 -24.04 -15.66
N ASP A 506 10.09 -24.05 -16.44
CA ASP A 506 10.52 -22.90 -17.24
C ASP A 506 9.50 -22.62 -18.37
N LEU A 507 8.56 -21.72 -18.09
CA LEU A 507 7.56 -21.21 -19.04
C LEU A 507 7.85 -19.74 -19.42
N TRP A 508 8.93 -19.17 -18.91
CA TRP A 508 9.27 -17.78 -19.16
C TRP A 508 9.63 -17.58 -20.62
N THR A 509 8.95 -16.67 -21.28
CA THR A 509 9.26 -16.28 -22.67
C THR A 509 10.29 -15.16 -22.67
N ALA A 510 11.15 -15.14 -23.71
CA ALA A 510 12.08 -14.05 -23.90
C ALA A 510 11.33 -12.72 -23.86
N PRO A 511 11.65 -11.81 -22.94
CA PRO A 511 10.98 -10.53 -22.89
C PRO A 511 11.42 -9.72 -24.11
N THR A 512 10.48 -9.51 -25.02
CA THR A 512 10.75 -8.65 -26.16
C THR A 512 11.00 -7.22 -25.66
N GLN A 513 11.94 -6.51 -26.27
CA GLN A 513 12.28 -5.14 -25.86
C GLN A 513 11.15 -4.14 -26.17
N GLU A 514 10.12 -4.57 -26.88
CA GLU A 514 9.10 -3.70 -27.42
C GLU A 514 7.71 -4.13 -26.97
N ARG A 515 7.16 -3.43 -25.98
CA ARG A 515 5.72 -3.27 -25.73
C ARG A 515 4.90 -4.56 -25.87
N HIS A 516 5.33 -5.61 -25.20
CA HIS A 516 4.69 -6.93 -25.26
C HIS A 516 4.33 -7.40 -23.85
N PRO A 517 3.24 -8.15 -23.65
CA PRO A 517 2.83 -8.67 -22.34
C PRO A 517 3.92 -9.46 -21.60
N SER A 518 4.88 -10.10 -22.31
CA SER A 518 6.03 -10.75 -21.69
C SER A 518 6.91 -9.81 -20.86
N ALA A 519 6.80 -8.49 -21.03
CA ALA A 519 7.50 -7.53 -20.17
C ALA A 519 6.90 -7.46 -18.76
N VAL A 520 5.60 -7.72 -18.62
CA VAL A 520 4.95 -7.84 -17.30
C VAL A 520 5.35 -9.15 -16.64
N ASP A 521 5.44 -10.24 -17.42
CA ASP A 521 5.95 -11.53 -16.93
C ASP A 521 7.42 -11.42 -16.51
N ASP A 522 8.26 -10.67 -17.23
CA ASP A 522 9.65 -10.39 -16.87
C ASP A 522 9.74 -9.62 -15.53
N LEU A 523 8.84 -8.64 -15.30
CA LEU A 523 8.77 -7.96 -14.01
C LEU A 523 8.30 -8.91 -12.89
N TRP A 524 7.31 -9.76 -13.16
CA TRP A 524 6.88 -10.75 -12.19
C TRP A 524 8.01 -11.73 -11.84
N HIS A 525 8.69 -12.26 -12.85
CA HIS A 525 9.84 -13.14 -12.67
C HIS A 525 10.95 -12.42 -11.87
N ALA A 526 11.20 -11.15 -12.16
CA ALA A 526 12.15 -10.33 -11.39
C ALA A 526 11.76 -10.23 -9.91
N THR A 527 10.46 -10.11 -9.58
CA THR A 527 10.04 -10.08 -8.18
C THR A 527 10.25 -11.43 -7.48
N LEU A 528 10.03 -12.54 -8.18
CA LEU A 528 10.32 -13.88 -7.66
C LEU A 528 11.82 -14.07 -7.40
N ASN A 529 12.65 -13.70 -8.37
CA ASN A 529 14.10 -13.82 -8.28
C ASN A 529 14.69 -12.92 -7.19
N GLY A 530 14.14 -11.74 -7.01
CA GLY A 530 14.51 -10.83 -5.92
C GLY A 530 13.82 -11.15 -4.59
N ARG A 531 13.08 -12.28 -4.47
CA ARG A 531 12.35 -12.71 -3.25
C ARG A 531 11.41 -11.64 -2.70
N GLY A 532 10.91 -10.75 -3.54
CA GLY A 532 9.81 -9.83 -3.23
C GLY A 532 8.48 -10.33 -3.78
N LYS A 533 7.58 -9.39 -4.11
CA LYS A 533 6.22 -9.69 -4.59
C LYS A 533 5.82 -8.78 -5.74
N MET A 534 4.98 -9.35 -6.62
CA MET A 534 4.30 -8.61 -7.68
C MET A 534 2.89 -8.25 -7.24
N TYR A 535 2.50 -7.01 -7.47
CA TYR A 535 1.17 -6.49 -7.18
C TYR A 535 0.50 -5.98 -8.44
N LEU A 536 -0.81 -6.21 -8.53
CA LEU A 536 -1.68 -5.66 -9.57
C LEU A 536 -2.68 -4.71 -8.92
N ALA A 537 -2.77 -3.51 -9.46
CA ALA A 537 -3.77 -2.53 -9.07
C ALA A 537 -4.69 -2.25 -10.26
N ASP A 538 -5.96 -2.59 -10.10
CA ASP A 538 -6.99 -2.41 -11.14
C ASP A 538 -7.90 -1.20 -10.86
N SER A 539 -7.70 -0.50 -9.74
CA SER A 539 -8.49 0.68 -9.37
C SER A 539 -7.68 1.65 -8.49
N PRO A 540 -8.11 2.89 -8.33
CA PRO A 540 -7.48 3.85 -7.41
C PRO A 540 -7.39 3.34 -5.96
N GLN A 541 -8.42 2.66 -5.49
CA GLN A 541 -8.49 2.11 -4.12
C GLN A 541 -7.50 0.97 -3.95
N GLU A 542 -7.46 0.05 -4.91
CA GLU A 542 -6.50 -1.05 -4.87
C GLU A 542 -5.07 -0.55 -4.94
N THR A 543 -4.77 0.51 -5.68
CA THR A 543 -3.42 1.04 -5.77
C THR A 543 -2.87 1.39 -4.39
N ALA A 544 -3.63 2.08 -3.54
CA ALA A 544 -3.21 2.41 -2.18
C ALA A 544 -3.02 1.14 -1.33
N VAL A 545 -3.96 0.20 -1.40
CA VAL A 545 -3.88 -1.08 -0.68
C VAL A 545 -2.64 -1.88 -1.10
N ARG A 546 -2.33 -1.95 -2.41
CA ARG A 546 -1.18 -2.70 -2.94
C ARG A 546 0.16 -2.06 -2.58
N VAL A 547 0.25 -0.72 -2.66
CA VAL A 547 1.45 0.01 -2.22
C VAL A 547 1.68 -0.20 -0.72
N GLN A 548 0.64 -0.09 0.10
CA GLN A 548 0.74 -0.36 1.53
C GLN A 548 1.14 -1.81 1.81
N ALA A 549 0.56 -2.78 1.11
CA ALA A 549 0.90 -4.20 1.26
C ALA A 549 2.37 -4.49 0.93
N ALA A 550 2.92 -3.86 -0.11
CA ALA A 550 4.33 -4.00 -0.47
C ALA A 550 5.26 -3.45 0.62
N LEU A 551 4.99 -2.23 1.11
CA LEU A 551 5.80 -1.61 2.18
C LEU A 551 5.69 -2.40 3.48
N THR A 552 4.51 -2.91 3.79
CA THR A 552 4.27 -3.80 4.93
C THR A 552 5.06 -5.10 4.82
N ASP A 553 5.09 -5.73 3.65
CA ASP A 553 5.87 -6.94 3.41
C ASP A 553 7.38 -6.70 3.60
N ILE A 554 7.89 -5.58 3.07
CA ILE A 554 9.30 -5.17 3.26
C ILE A 554 9.61 -4.96 4.74
N ALA A 555 8.74 -4.26 5.47
CA ALA A 555 8.91 -4.03 6.91
C ALA A 555 8.88 -5.34 7.71
N SER A 556 8.00 -6.27 7.36
CA SER A 556 7.87 -7.57 8.05
C SER A 556 9.12 -8.41 7.99
N GLN A 557 9.89 -8.30 6.92
CA GLN A 557 11.15 -9.02 6.77
C GLN A 557 12.27 -8.49 7.69
N THR A 558 12.10 -7.32 8.30
CA THR A 558 13.08 -6.76 9.25
C THR A 558 12.86 -7.23 10.68
N GLY A 559 11.77 -7.94 10.98
CA GLY A 559 11.47 -8.44 12.33
C GLY A 559 11.30 -7.28 13.32
N ALA A 560 10.28 -6.45 13.15
CA ALA A 560 9.99 -5.39 14.10
C ALA A 560 9.52 -6.01 15.44
N GLN A 561 10.29 -5.77 16.49
CA GLN A 561 9.91 -6.12 17.87
C GLN A 561 9.29 -4.89 18.53
N GLY A 562 8.10 -5.07 19.10
CA GLY A 562 7.46 -4.08 19.96
C GLY A 562 8.17 -3.92 21.32
N GLY A 563 7.51 -3.26 22.25
CA GLY A 563 8.05 -3.04 23.60
C GLY A 563 8.50 -4.33 24.30
N VAL A 564 9.60 -4.24 25.03
CA VAL A 564 10.19 -5.37 25.78
C VAL A 564 9.92 -5.17 27.27
N ALA A 565 9.34 -6.17 27.91
CA ALA A 565 9.27 -6.23 29.36
C ALA A 565 10.10 -7.41 29.89
N VAL A 566 10.84 -7.18 30.94
CA VAL A 566 11.53 -8.25 31.66
C VAL A 566 10.67 -8.75 32.82
N SER A 567 10.79 -10.03 33.15
CA SER A 567 10.05 -10.62 34.29
C SER A 567 10.36 -9.95 35.61
N THR A 568 11.45 -9.21 35.68
CA THR A 568 11.84 -8.44 36.88
C THR A 568 12.77 -7.28 36.51
N VAL A 569 12.56 -6.15 37.19
CA VAL A 569 13.46 -4.98 37.11
C VAL A 569 14.77 -5.28 37.85
N ASN A 570 14.72 -6.17 38.88
CA ASN A 570 15.87 -6.68 39.58
C ASN A 570 15.98 -8.20 39.31
N LEU A 571 16.93 -8.60 38.51
CA LEU A 571 17.25 -10.00 38.22
C LEU A 571 17.55 -10.75 39.53
N SER A 572 16.54 -11.39 40.09
CA SER A 572 16.72 -12.30 41.26
C SER A 572 16.89 -13.73 40.79
N ARG A 573 17.68 -14.56 41.56
CA ARG A 573 17.80 -15.97 41.27
C ARG A 573 16.40 -16.60 41.14
N GLY A 574 16.02 -17.09 40.00
CA GLY A 574 14.79 -17.85 39.79
C GLY A 574 13.85 -17.39 38.68
N ASP A 575 13.86 -16.12 38.28
CA ASP A 575 12.99 -15.64 37.18
C ASP A 575 13.85 -15.00 36.07
N ARG A 576 14.06 -15.75 35.00
CA ARG A 576 15.01 -15.44 33.94
C ARG A 576 14.33 -15.42 32.58
N ARG A 577 13.26 -14.67 32.45
CA ARG A 577 12.52 -14.53 31.19
C ARG A 577 12.31 -13.09 30.85
N ALA A 578 12.50 -12.77 29.56
CA ALA A 578 12.11 -11.53 28.96
C ALA A 578 10.87 -11.77 28.10
N TYR A 579 9.91 -10.85 28.16
CA TYR A 579 8.67 -10.91 27.39
C TYR A 579 8.70 -9.82 26.33
N PHE A 580 8.42 -10.20 25.07
CA PHE A 580 8.43 -9.31 23.95
C PHE A 580 7.05 -9.23 23.34
N GLY A 581 6.53 -8.02 23.18
CA GLY A 581 5.47 -7.74 22.24
C GLY A 581 6.06 -7.67 20.83
N ILE A 582 5.46 -8.38 19.91
CA ILE A 582 5.90 -8.46 18.52
C ILE A 582 4.77 -7.97 17.62
N TYR A 583 5.10 -7.29 16.53
CA TYR A 583 4.15 -7.05 15.48
C TYR A 583 4.75 -7.39 14.12
N ASN A 584 3.89 -7.88 13.25
CA ASN A 584 4.19 -8.13 11.85
C ASN A 584 3.28 -7.23 11.01
N PRO A 585 3.82 -6.23 10.32
CA PRO A 585 3.03 -5.35 9.50
C PRO A 585 2.39 -6.05 8.28
N ALA A 586 2.86 -7.25 7.89
CA ALA A 586 2.14 -8.09 6.94
C ALA A 586 0.85 -8.62 7.55
N GLY A 587 -0.24 -7.89 7.35
CA GLY A 587 -1.56 -8.21 7.94
C GLY A 587 -1.77 -7.64 9.34
N TRP A 588 -0.85 -6.84 9.87
CA TRP A 588 -0.93 -6.16 11.18
C TRP A 588 -1.23 -7.13 12.33
N GLN A 589 -0.42 -8.17 12.38
CA GLN A 589 -0.55 -9.24 13.34
C GLN A 589 0.50 -9.10 14.41
N GLY A 590 0.21 -9.65 15.58
CA GLY A 590 1.11 -9.62 16.69
C GLY A 590 1.35 -10.99 17.30
N ASP A 591 2.32 -10.99 18.19
CA ASP A 591 2.60 -12.09 19.11
C ASP A 591 3.12 -11.51 20.43
N VAL A 592 3.07 -12.33 21.44
CA VAL A 592 3.80 -12.13 22.69
C VAL A 592 4.65 -13.37 22.93
N THR A 593 5.95 -13.17 23.03
CA THR A 593 6.92 -14.26 23.20
C THR A 593 7.70 -14.13 24.50
N ALA A 594 8.19 -15.26 25.00
CA ALA A 594 9.15 -15.26 26.10
C ALA A 594 10.48 -15.85 25.65
N HIS A 595 11.57 -15.23 26.12
CA HIS A 595 12.93 -15.62 25.82
C HIS A 595 13.73 -15.80 27.14
N PRO A 596 14.69 -16.71 27.18
CA PRO A 596 15.49 -16.91 28.37
C PRO A 596 16.48 -15.76 28.57
N ILE A 597 16.78 -15.50 29.85
CA ILE A 597 17.88 -14.61 30.27
C ILE A 597 19.00 -15.48 30.80
N ASP A 598 20.17 -15.37 30.20
CA ASP A 598 21.37 -16.09 30.64
C ASP A 598 21.76 -15.70 32.08
N ALA A 599 21.97 -16.70 32.90
CA ALA A 599 22.21 -16.49 34.33
C ALA A 599 23.53 -15.82 34.67
N ALA A 600 24.52 -16.01 33.85
CA ALA A 600 25.88 -15.54 34.11
C ALA A 600 26.11 -14.14 33.58
N SER A 601 25.57 -13.87 32.37
CA SER A 601 25.77 -12.59 31.67
C SER A 601 24.62 -11.61 31.83
N GLY A 602 23.43 -12.07 32.27
CA GLY A 602 22.21 -11.27 32.33
C GLY A 602 21.66 -10.91 30.94
N LYS A 603 22.18 -11.45 29.84
CA LYS A 603 21.75 -11.18 28.49
C LYS A 603 20.52 -12.01 28.11
N VAL A 604 19.61 -11.41 27.41
CA VAL A 604 18.50 -12.13 26.78
C VAL A 604 19.05 -12.90 25.58
N ASP A 605 18.65 -14.16 25.47
CA ASP A 605 18.87 -14.96 24.26
C ASP A 605 17.68 -14.75 23.32
N PRO A 606 17.81 -13.93 22.26
CA PRO A 606 16.73 -13.63 21.34
C PRO A 606 16.44 -14.80 20.39
N ASP A 607 17.38 -15.71 20.21
CA ASP A 607 17.26 -16.81 19.24
C ASP A 607 16.47 -18.00 19.83
N THR A 608 16.33 -18.07 21.15
CA THR A 608 15.55 -19.10 21.82
C THR A 608 14.20 -18.56 22.26
N THR A 609 13.11 -19.02 21.63
CA THR A 609 11.73 -18.71 22.05
C THR A 609 11.24 -19.82 23.00
N LEU A 610 10.91 -19.46 24.23
CA LEU A 610 10.37 -20.40 25.23
C LEU A 610 8.90 -20.73 24.94
N TRP A 611 8.13 -19.74 24.50
CA TRP A 611 6.74 -19.86 24.05
C TRP A 611 6.29 -18.66 23.24
N SER A 612 5.24 -18.87 22.42
CA SER A 612 4.52 -17.87 21.62
C SER A 612 3.04 -17.90 22.01
N ALA A 613 2.50 -16.78 22.45
CA ALA A 613 1.08 -16.67 22.79
C ALA A 613 0.18 -16.79 21.57
N SER A 614 0.62 -16.24 20.41
CA SER A 614 -0.10 -16.36 19.15
C SER A 614 -0.21 -17.83 18.71
N ALA A 615 0.87 -18.60 18.77
CA ALA A 615 0.85 -20.01 18.39
C ALA A 615 -0.10 -20.81 19.30
N ASN A 616 -0.05 -20.57 20.61
CA ASN A 616 -0.94 -21.23 21.55
C ASN A 616 -2.40 -20.86 21.34
N LEU A 617 -2.69 -19.59 21.03
CA LEU A 617 -4.04 -19.11 20.80
C LEU A 617 -4.64 -19.64 19.48
N LEU A 618 -3.83 -19.78 18.44
CA LEU A 618 -4.23 -20.39 17.17
C LEU A 618 -4.54 -21.89 17.30
N ALA A 619 -3.86 -22.58 18.21
CA ALA A 619 -4.09 -23.99 18.48
C ALA A 619 -5.31 -24.25 19.39
N ARG A 620 -5.84 -23.19 20.04
CA ARG A 620 -6.97 -23.28 20.98
C ARG A 620 -8.30 -23.24 20.25
N ASP A 621 -9.27 -24.02 20.77
CA ASP A 621 -10.68 -23.84 20.37
C ASP A 621 -11.16 -22.45 20.80
N TRP A 622 -11.52 -21.60 19.83
CA TRP A 622 -11.92 -20.22 20.03
C TRP A 622 -13.16 -20.07 20.89
N THR A 623 -14.04 -21.09 20.91
CA THR A 623 -15.25 -21.09 21.72
C THR A 623 -14.96 -21.10 23.23
N THR A 624 -13.75 -21.54 23.61
CA THR A 624 -13.27 -21.60 24.99
C THR A 624 -12.63 -20.31 25.49
N ARG A 625 -12.50 -19.28 24.62
CA ARG A 625 -11.93 -17.99 25.01
C ARG A 625 -12.89 -17.24 25.94
N VAL A 626 -12.35 -16.69 27.00
CA VAL A 626 -13.05 -15.80 27.92
C VAL A 626 -12.83 -14.37 27.49
N ILE A 627 -13.87 -13.71 26.99
CA ILE A 627 -13.76 -12.33 26.50
C ILE A 627 -14.92 -11.50 27.06
N ALA A 628 -14.61 -10.32 27.63
CA ALA A 628 -15.59 -9.38 28.11
C ALA A 628 -15.34 -7.96 27.60
N SER A 629 -16.35 -7.12 27.62
CA SER A 629 -16.27 -5.70 27.34
C SER A 629 -17.08 -4.89 28.35
N GLY A 630 -16.45 -3.93 29.01
CA GLY A 630 -17.11 -3.23 30.12
C GLY A 630 -17.64 -4.21 31.14
N SER A 631 -18.90 -4.07 31.53
CA SER A 631 -19.56 -4.94 32.50
C SER A 631 -20.34 -6.10 31.86
N SER A 632 -20.01 -6.48 30.61
CA SER A 632 -20.75 -7.49 29.85
C SER A 632 -19.81 -8.52 29.22
N ALA A 633 -20.32 -9.73 28.99
CA ALA A 633 -19.66 -10.72 28.13
C ALA A 633 -19.58 -10.21 26.69
N PHE A 634 -18.53 -10.59 25.95
CA PHE A 634 -18.36 -10.19 24.56
C PHE A 634 -19.13 -11.12 23.61
N THR A 635 -20.47 -10.92 23.56
CA THR A 635 -21.41 -11.73 22.77
C THR A 635 -22.22 -10.87 21.81
N ALA A 636 -22.79 -11.48 20.76
CA ALA A 636 -23.66 -10.78 19.82
C ALA A 636 -24.85 -10.08 20.51
N ALA A 637 -25.42 -10.71 21.52
CA ALA A 637 -26.56 -10.15 22.29
C ALA A 637 -26.14 -8.92 23.13
N ALA A 638 -24.94 -8.93 23.72
CA ALA A 638 -24.51 -7.87 24.63
C ALA A 638 -23.86 -6.67 23.91
N VAL A 639 -23.03 -6.91 22.89
CA VAL A 639 -22.23 -5.85 22.25
C VAL A 639 -22.44 -5.75 20.75
N GLY A 640 -23.17 -6.68 20.13
CA GLY A 640 -23.32 -6.77 18.67
C GLY A 640 -23.90 -5.52 18.03
N GLY A 641 -24.86 -4.86 18.66
CA GLY A 641 -25.45 -3.61 18.14
C GLY A 641 -24.45 -2.45 18.05
N THR A 642 -23.41 -2.42 18.89
CA THR A 642 -22.35 -1.42 18.85
C THR A 642 -21.21 -1.83 17.92
N VAL A 643 -20.85 -3.12 17.90
CA VAL A 643 -19.78 -3.66 17.07
C VAL A 643 -20.16 -3.68 15.59
N ASN A 644 -21.43 -4.02 15.30
CA ASN A 644 -21.95 -4.14 13.92
C ASN A 644 -23.28 -3.41 13.77
N PRO A 645 -23.30 -2.07 13.86
CA PRO A 645 -24.54 -1.30 13.80
C PRO A 645 -25.23 -1.50 12.45
N GLY A 646 -26.50 -1.92 12.49
CA GLY A 646 -27.31 -2.16 11.30
C GLY A 646 -26.84 -3.33 10.41
N GLY A 647 -25.91 -4.16 10.88
CA GLY A 647 -25.43 -5.31 10.11
C GLY A 647 -24.48 -4.95 8.96
N VAL A 648 -23.82 -3.79 9.03
CA VAL A 648 -22.98 -3.26 7.92
C VAL A 648 -21.78 -4.14 7.56
N TYR A 649 -21.35 -5.03 8.46
CA TYR A 649 -20.24 -5.96 8.24
C TYR A 649 -20.71 -7.40 7.98
N GLY A 650 -22.01 -7.62 7.80
CA GLY A 650 -22.63 -8.92 7.61
C GLY A 650 -23.40 -9.42 8.82
N ASP A 651 -23.58 -10.73 8.97
CA ASP A 651 -24.27 -11.31 10.13
C ASP A 651 -23.53 -10.99 11.43
N THR A 652 -24.26 -10.43 12.41
CA THR A 652 -23.65 -9.96 13.66
C THR A 652 -23.08 -11.10 14.51
N GLY A 653 -23.70 -12.28 14.49
CA GLY A 653 -23.16 -13.47 15.16
C GLY A 653 -21.81 -13.86 14.58
N GLN A 654 -21.73 -13.98 13.26
CA GLN A 654 -20.49 -14.33 12.56
C GLN A 654 -19.38 -13.27 12.76
N VAL A 655 -19.74 -11.98 12.81
CA VAL A 655 -18.77 -10.88 13.10
C VAL A 655 -18.20 -11.04 14.50
N ILE A 656 -19.03 -11.30 15.51
CA ILE A 656 -18.58 -11.50 16.90
C ILE A 656 -17.74 -12.79 17.00
N ASP A 657 -18.18 -13.89 16.39
CA ASP A 657 -17.46 -15.16 16.41
C ASP A 657 -16.08 -15.02 15.74
N TYR A 658 -15.99 -14.30 14.60
CA TYR A 658 -14.71 -13.96 13.99
C TYR A 658 -13.81 -13.17 14.96
N LEU A 659 -14.32 -12.13 15.62
CA LEU A 659 -13.55 -11.35 16.59
C LEU A 659 -13.11 -12.20 17.79
N ARG A 660 -13.90 -13.18 18.19
CA ARG A 660 -13.56 -14.16 19.21
C ARG A 660 -12.50 -15.16 18.75
N GLY A 661 -12.33 -15.36 17.45
CA GLY A 661 -11.29 -16.25 16.90
C GLY A 661 -11.78 -17.28 15.90
N ASP A 662 -13.07 -17.31 15.55
CA ASP A 662 -13.55 -18.18 14.48
C ASP A 662 -12.89 -17.83 13.15
N ARG A 663 -12.44 -18.85 12.43
CA ARG A 663 -11.75 -18.72 11.16
C ARG A 663 -12.53 -19.30 9.97
N THR A 664 -13.74 -19.81 10.22
CA THR A 664 -14.56 -20.53 9.22
C THR A 664 -14.82 -19.69 7.98
N HIS A 665 -14.99 -18.38 8.14
CA HIS A 665 -15.33 -17.47 7.06
C HIS A 665 -14.14 -16.58 6.60
N GLU A 666 -12.90 -16.89 7.04
CA GLU A 666 -11.71 -16.18 6.57
C GLU A 666 -11.48 -16.39 5.07
N GLY A 667 -11.08 -15.33 4.37
CA GLY A 667 -10.87 -15.35 2.92
C GLY A 667 -12.15 -15.31 2.08
N THR A 668 -13.31 -15.59 2.66
CA THR A 668 -14.62 -15.52 2.01
C THR A 668 -15.41 -14.27 2.42
N LEU A 669 -15.94 -14.26 3.62
CA LEU A 669 -16.67 -13.12 4.17
C LEU A 669 -15.73 -12.12 4.86
N PHE A 670 -14.74 -12.62 5.57
CA PHE A 670 -13.83 -11.83 6.41
C PHE A 670 -12.39 -11.93 5.94
N ARG A 671 -11.54 -11.00 6.39
CA ARG A 671 -10.11 -11.03 6.08
C ARG A 671 -9.42 -12.25 6.68
N THR A 672 -8.42 -12.78 6.02
CA THR A 672 -7.57 -13.86 6.53
C THR A 672 -6.60 -13.32 7.60
N ARG A 673 -6.45 -14.05 8.72
CA ARG A 673 -5.49 -13.76 9.79
C ARG A 673 -4.46 -14.88 9.93
N GLN A 674 -3.21 -14.53 10.21
CA GLN A 674 -2.17 -15.50 10.58
C GLN A 674 -1.97 -15.56 12.10
N SER A 675 -2.50 -14.59 12.85
CA SER A 675 -2.53 -14.53 14.30
C SER A 675 -3.90 -14.03 14.78
N LEU A 676 -4.33 -14.48 15.96
CA LEU A 676 -5.50 -13.97 16.68
C LEU A 676 -5.13 -12.83 17.63
N ILE A 677 -3.84 -12.51 17.78
CA ILE A 677 -3.33 -11.33 18.48
C ILE A 677 -2.97 -10.31 17.41
N GLY A 678 -3.50 -9.10 17.49
CA GLY A 678 -3.15 -8.01 16.61
C GLY A 678 -1.78 -7.41 16.92
N ALA A 679 -1.33 -6.50 16.08
CA ALA A 679 -0.03 -5.86 16.19
C ALA A 679 0.22 -5.29 17.60
N VAL A 680 1.26 -5.73 18.27
CA VAL A 680 1.74 -5.17 19.55
C VAL A 680 2.87 -4.20 19.24
N ILE A 681 2.52 -2.91 19.06
CA ILE A 681 3.46 -1.91 18.55
C ILE A 681 4.16 -1.16 19.70
N ASN A 682 3.40 -0.37 20.47
CA ASN A 682 3.93 0.42 21.57
C ASN A 682 3.55 -0.11 22.96
N SER A 683 2.72 -1.16 23.03
CA SER A 683 2.30 -1.77 24.28
C SER A 683 3.42 -2.62 24.87
N GLU A 684 3.99 -2.17 25.98
CA GLU A 684 4.92 -2.98 26.78
C GLU A 684 4.14 -3.91 27.71
N PRO A 685 4.49 -5.21 27.79
CA PRO A 685 3.83 -6.14 28.70
C PRO A 685 4.02 -5.76 30.17
N ALA A 686 2.93 -5.62 30.92
CA ALA A 686 2.96 -5.39 32.36
C ALA A 686 2.99 -6.72 33.11
N VAL A 687 3.96 -6.94 33.99
CA VAL A 687 4.19 -8.21 34.69
C VAL A 687 3.60 -8.19 36.08
N GLN A 688 2.60 -9.03 36.34
CA GLN A 688 2.07 -9.33 37.72
C GLN A 688 2.67 -10.62 38.23
N ARG A 689 3.78 -10.55 38.95
CA ARG A 689 4.50 -11.72 39.46
C ARG A 689 3.70 -12.57 40.43
N SER A 690 2.97 -11.92 41.35
CA SER A 690 2.19 -12.64 42.38
C SER A 690 1.16 -13.59 41.77
N ALA A 691 0.71 -13.29 40.55
CA ALA A 691 -0.28 -14.10 39.84
C ALA A 691 0.32 -14.94 38.69
N ASN A 692 1.60 -14.76 38.35
CA ASN A 692 2.23 -15.26 37.12
C ASN A 692 1.46 -14.91 35.86
N VAL A 693 1.14 -13.65 35.67
CA VAL A 693 0.40 -13.14 34.51
C VAL A 693 1.10 -11.91 33.92
N ILE A 694 1.11 -11.81 32.61
CA ILE A 694 1.44 -10.57 31.91
C ILE A 694 0.21 -10.03 31.19
N TYR A 695 0.16 -8.71 31.06
CA TYR A 695 -0.91 -8.00 30.39
C TYR A 695 -0.33 -7.19 29.25
N VAL A 696 -0.96 -7.25 28.06
CA VAL A 696 -0.51 -6.51 26.86
C VAL A 696 -1.71 -6.09 26.03
N GLN A 697 -1.68 -4.88 25.49
CA GLN A 697 -2.65 -4.42 24.53
C GLN A 697 -2.18 -4.69 23.11
N SER A 698 -3.13 -4.91 22.18
CA SER A 698 -2.83 -5.21 20.79
C SER A 698 -3.77 -4.47 19.84
N GLY A 699 -3.29 -4.25 18.62
CA GLY A 699 -3.88 -3.37 17.64
C GLY A 699 -5.26 -3.77 17.13
N GLU A 700 -5.70 -5.01 17.32
CA GLU A 700 -7.06 -5.44 17.03
C GLU A 700 -8.09 -4.94 18.04
N GLY A 701 -7.67 -4.42 19.21
CA GLY A 701 -8.56 -3.82 20.19
C GLY A 701 -8.77 -4.61 21.45
N MET A 702 -7.88 -5.53 21.80
CA MET A 702 -7.96 -6.35 23.02
C MET A 702 -6.78 -6.12 23.96
N LEU A 703 -7.04 -6.13 25.26
CA LEU A 703 -6.06 -6.36 26.32
C LEU A 703 -6.03 -7.85 26.61
N HIS A 704 -4.88 -8.49 26.46
CA HIS A 704 -4.68 -9.91 26.72
C HIS A 704 -4.02 -10.12 28.09
N ALA A 705 -4.55 -11.06 28.87
CA ALA A 705 -3.90 -11.61 30.06
C ALA A 705 -3.31 -12.98 29.73
N ILE A 706 -1.99 -13.09 29.76
CA ILE A 706 -1.25 -14.27 29.34
C ILE A 706 -0.57 -14.89 30.54
N ASP A 707 -0.75 -16.20 30.67
CA ASP A 707 -0.14 -16.99 31.73
C ASP A 707 1.37 -17.13 31.58
N THR A 708 2.12 -16.99 32.64
CA THR A 708 3.57 -17.20 32.67
C THR A 708 3.99 -18.33 33.64
N ALA A 709 3.03 -19.05 34.25
CA ALA A 709 3.31 -20.16 35.15
C ALA A 709 3.90 -21.35 34.38
N VAL A 710 4.75 -22.12 35.08
CA VAL A 710 5.34 -23.32 34.50
C VAL A 710 4.24 -24.33 34.12
N GLY A 711 4.31 -24.87 32.92
CA GLY A 711 3.35 -25.84 32.39
C GLY A 711 2.16 -25.24 31.61
N THR A 712 1.84 -23.97 31.83
CA THR A 712 0.72 -23.27 31.18
C THR A 712 1.15 -21.95 30.51
N ALA A 713 2.45 -21.66 30.55
CA ALA A 713 3.02 -20.42 30.06
C ALA A 713 2.73 -20.19 28.57
N GLY A 714 2.40 -18.94 28.21
CA GLY A 714 2.02 -18.53 26.87
C GLY A 714 0.54 -18.74 26.55
N THR A 715 -0.27 -19.26 27.49
CA THR A 715 -1.73 -19.42 27.29
C THR A 715 -2.46 -18.13 27.65
N GLU A 716 -3.37 -17.67 26.81
CA GLU A 716 -4.29 -16.58 27.14
C GLU A 716 -5.26 -17.04 28.24
N LEU A 717 -5.28 -16.35 29.37
CA LEU A 717 -6.28 -16.57 30.41
C LEU A 717 -7.62 -15.94 30.02
N TRP A 718 -7.58 -14.73 29.55
CA TRP A 718 -8.72 -13.97 29.06
C TRP A 718 -8.28 -12.77 28.21
N ALA A 719 -9.22 -12.19 27.44
CA ALA A 719 -9.06 -10.93 26.75
C ALA A 719 -10.16 -9.94 27.16
N PHE A 720 -9.84 -8.65 27.13
CA PHE A 720 -10.79 -7.59 27.47
C PHE A 720 -10.83 -6.53 26.37
N VAL A 721 -12.02 -6.21 25.90
CA VAL A 721 -12.28 -5.14 24.91
C VAL A 721 -12.78 -3.91 25.67
N PRO A 722 -12.03 -2.80 25.72
CA PRO A 722 -12.53 -1.59 26.35
C PRO A 722 -13.79 -1.07 25.62
N PRO A 723 -14.81 -0.55 26.32
CA PRO A 723 -16.02 -0.06 25.66
C PRO A 723 -15.78 1.00 24.60
N ALA A 724 -14.75 1.83 24.75
CA ALA A 724 -14.36 2.83 23.75
C ALA A 724 -13.90 2.23 22.39
N VAL A 725 -13.51 0.97 22.36
CA VAL A 725 -13.09 0.26 21.14
C VAL A 725 -14.29 -0.30 20.35
N LEU A 726 -15.39 -0.60 21.01
CA LEU A 726 -16.54 -1.30 20.42
C LEU A 726 -17.05 -0.68 19.11
N PRO A 727 -17.17 0.65 18.97
CA PRO A 727 -17.69 1.25 17.73
C PRO A 727 -16.80 1.05 16.50
N ASN A 728 -15.54 0.69 16.71
CA ASN A 728 -14.55 0.59 15.64
C ASN A 728 -14.04 -0.84 15.39
N ILE A 729 -14.13 -1.73 16.39
CA ILE A 729 -13.56 -3.08 16.28
C ILE A 729 -14.22 -3.89 15.15
N GLY A 730 -15.49 -3.68 14.88
CA GLY A 730 -16.22 -4.34 13.79
C GLY A 730 -15.63 -4.07 12.40
N LYS A 731 -15.02 -2.90 12.18
CA LYS A 731 -14.35 -2.57 10.91
C LYS A 731 -13.19 -3.50 10.60
N THR A 732 -12.58 -4.09 11.62
CA THR A 732 -11.40 -4.94 11.49
C THR A 732 -11.66 -6.27 10.79
N VAL A 733 -12.94 -6.68 10.66
CA VAL A 733 -13.31 -7.95 10.01
C VAL A 733 -13.26 -7.87 8.49
N GLN A 734 -13.36 -6.67 7.91
CA GLN A 734 -13.53 -6.47 6.48
C GLN A 734 -12.29 -6.89 5.69
N ARG A 735 -12.49 -7.51 4.54
CA ARG A 735 -11.41 -7.89 3.61
C ARG A 735 -10.62 -6.69 3.09
N SER A 736 -11.27 -5.54 2.97
CA SER A 736 -10.70 -4.25 2.56
C SER A 736 -10.18 -3.43 3.74
N TYR A 737 -10.10 -4.01 4.94
CA TYR A 737 -9.68 -3.28 6.14
C TYR A 737 -8.28 -2.70 5.98
N VAL A 738 -8.18 -1.38 6.12
CA VAL A 738 -6.92 -0.66 6.28
C VAL A 738 -6.64 -0.56 7.76
N PHE A 739 -5.47 -1.00 8.18
CA PHE A 739 -5.11 -1.05 9.58
C PHE A 739 -5.21 0.31 10.26
N GLN A 740 -5.93 0.32 11.35
CA GLN A 740 -5.97 1.38 12.35
C GLN A 740 -5.84 0.70 13.70
N THR A 741 -4.79 1.02 14.43
CA THR A 741 -4.64 0.45 15.76
C THR A 741 -5.81 0.83 16.63
N GLN A 742 -6.39 -0.14 17.34
CA GLN A 742 -7.52 0.08 18.25
C GLN A 742 -7.06 0.23 19.70
N LEU A 743 -5.92 -0.36 20.06
CA LEU A 743 -5.24 -0.20 21.35
C LEU A 743 -3.72 -0.23 21.13
N ASP A 744 -2.99 0.63 21.83
CA ASP A 744 -1.54 0.79 21.62
C ASP A 744 -0.78 1.27 22.88
N GLY A 745 -1.46 1.47 24.01
CA GLY A 745 -0.85 1.94 25.25
C GLY A 745 -0.29 0.79 26.09
N SER A 746 0.72 1.08 26.92
CA SER A 746 1.24 0.12 27.88
C SER A 746 0.34 0.04 29.12
N PRO A 747 -0.11 -1.15 29.55
CA PRO A 747 -0.82 -1.31 30.81
C PRO A 747 0.10 -1.02 32.00
N THR A 748 -0.46 -0.44 33.05
CA THR A 748 0.26 -0.16 34.30
C THR A 748 -0.46 -0.82 35.45
N LEU A 749 0.31 -1.48 36.35
CA LEU A 749 -0.21 -2.12 37.56
C LEU A 749 0.04 -1.23 38.78
N GLY A 750 -0.97 -1.05 39.58
CA GLY A 750 -0.88 -0.34 40.84
C GLY A 750 -1.56 -1.11 41.97
N THR A 751 -1.06 -0.99 43.19
CA THR A 751 -1.71 -1.55 44.39
C THR A 751 -2.66 -0.53 45.02
N TYR A 752 -3.80 -1.00 45.47
CA TYR A 752 -4.74 -0.23 46.25
C TYR A 752 -5.27 -1.03 47.44
N ALA A 753 -6.05 -0.43 48.34
CA ALA A 753 -6.52 -1.10 49.57
C ALA A 753 -7.34 -2.37 49.29
N GLY A 754 -7.90 -2.55 48.13
CA GLY A 754 -8.65 -3.72 47.68
C GLY A 754 -7.87 -4.76 46.89
N GLY A 755 -6.56 -4.50 46.55
CA GLY A 755 -5.78 -5.43 45.77
C GLY A 755 -4.91 -4.80 44.69
N THR A 756 -4.92 -5.34 43.48
CA THR A 756 -4.15 -4.86 42.33
C THR A 756 -5.08 -4.32 41.23
N LEU A 757 -4.85 -3.08 40.83
CA LEU A 757 -5.56 -2.41 39.74
C LEU A 757 -4.65 -2.36 38.52
N LEU A 758 -5.18 -2.73 37.35
CA LEU A 758 -4.59 -2.47 36.06
C LEU A 758 -5.27 -1.22 35.46
N VAL A 759 -4.46 -0.25 35.05
CA VAL A 759 -4.93 0.93 34.30
C VAL A 759 -4.22 0.96 32.95
N ALA A 760 -4.96 1.19 31.89
CA ALA A 760 -4.39 1.31 30.57
C ALA A 760 -5.08 2.40 29.77
N GLY A 761 -4.29 3.12 28.95
CA GLY A 761 -4.77 4.08 27.97
C GLY A 761 -4.83 3.46 26.59
N MET A 762 -5.61 4.06 25.68
CA MET A 762 -5.68 3.60 24.30
C MET A 762 -4.40 3.91 23.49
N GLY A 763 -3.49 4.74 23.99
CA GLY A 763 -2.28 5.14 23.28
C GLY A 763 -2.58 5.92 22.00
N ALA A 764 -1.95 5.58 20.89
CA ALA A 764 -2.18 6.22 19.59
C ALA A 764 -3.61 5.99 19.04
N ALA A 765 -4.36 5.03 19.60
CA ALA A 765 -5.69 4.67 19.13
C ALA A 765 -6.80 5.60 19.62
N GLY A 766 -6.59 6.37 20.70
CA GLY A 766 -7.65 7.22 21.27
C GLY A 766 -7.29 7.89 22.57
N ARG A 767 -8.25 8.62 23.12
CA ARG A 767 -8.09 9.47 24.30
C ARG A 767 -8.68 8.88 25.59
N SER A 768 -9.04 7.60 25.57
CA SER A 768 -9.68 6.95 26.72
C SER A 768 -8.69 6.17 27.57
N PHE A 769 -8.99 6.09 28.87
CA PHE A 769 -8.34 5.22 29.84
C PHE A 769 -9.37 4.29 30.45
N TYR A 770 -8.98 3.10 30.86
CA TYR A 770 -9.84 2.18 31.55
C TYR A 770 -9.10 1.44 32.65
N ALA A 771 -9.85 0.86 33.59
CA ALA A 771 -9.29 0.13 34.71
C ALA A 771 -10.01 -1.20 34.99
N LEU A 772 -9.21 -2.20 35.34
CA LEU A 772 -9.64 -3.54 35.74
C LEU A 772 -9.03 -3.92 37.08
N ASP A 773 -9.80 -4.58 37.93
CA ASP A 773 -9.29 -5.24 39.10
C ASP A 773 -8.67 -6.59 38.73
N VAL A 774 -7.36 -6.66 38.82
CA VAL A 774 -6.59 -7.88 38.50
C VAL A 774 -5.98 -8.55 39.74
N THR A 775 -6.59 -8.35 40.90
CA THR A 775 -6.14 -8.97 42.18
C THR A 775 -6.07 -10.49 42.05
N ASN A 776 -7.12 -11.09 41.49
CA ASN A 776 -7.20 -12.52 41.19
C ASN A 776 -7.57 -12.72 39.72
N PRO A 777 -6.59 -12.72 38.79
CA PRO A 777 -6.87 -12.74 37.36
C PRO A 777 -7.11 -14.15 36.78
N ARG A 778 -7.05 -15.20 37.58
CA ARG A 778 -7.16 -16.60 37.16
C ARG A 778 -8.53 -17.18 37.41
N GLY A 779 -8.93 -18.19 36.61
CA GLY A 779 -10.16 -18.95 36.81
C GLY A 779 -11.44 -18.13 36.58
N LEU A 780 -11.37 -17.06 35.79
CA LEU A 780 -12.50 -16.23 35.44
C LEU A 780 -13.27 -16.85 34.28
N ASP A 781 -14.58 -16.82 34.36
CA ASP A 781 -15.48 -16.88 33.21
C ASP A 781 -15.78 -15.45 32.68
N GLU A 782 -16.60 -15.33 31.65
CA GLU A 782 -16.92 -14.01 31.05
C GLU A 782 -17.64 -13.08 32.03
N ALA A 783 -18.52 -13.61 32.87
CA ALA A 783 -19.24 -12.85 33.91
C ALA A 783 -18.28 -12.39 35.02
N GLY A 784 -17.39 -13.28 35.45
CA GLY A 784 -16.34 -12.96 36.41
C GLY A 784 -15.35 -11.93 35.89
N LEU A 785 -14.98 -11.99 34.61
CA LEU A 785 -14.13 -10.99 33.96
C LEU A 785 -14.85 -9.63 33.82
N ALA A 786 -16.09 -9.61 33.39
CA ALA A 786 -16.90 -8.41 33.29
C ALA A 786 -17.05 -7.68 34.65
N ALA A 787 -17.16 -8.45 35.77
CA ALA A 787 -17.21 -7.91 37.13
C ALA A 787 -15.89 -7.24 37.57
N ARG A 788 -14.78 -7.48 36.85
CA ARG A 788 -13.47 -6.85 37.13
C ARG A 788 -13.36 -5.45 36.55
N PHE A 789 -14.22 -5.06 35.61
CA PHE A 789 -14.23 -3.70 35.05
C PHE A 789 -14.61 -2.68 36.15
N LYS A 790 -13.80 -1.66 36.33
CA LYS A 790 -14.01 -0.62 37.34
C LYS A 790 -14.54 0.68 36.72
N TRP A 791 -13.89 1.16 35.72
CA TRP A 791 -14.26 2.42 35.05
C TRP A 791 -13.57 2.58 33.69
N GLN A 792 -14.13 3.46 32.88
CA GLN A 792 -13.54 4.03 31.71
C GLN A 792 -13.66 5.56 31.80
N PHE A 793 -12.63 6.30 31.38
CA PHE A 793 -12.66 7.75 31.31
C PHE A 793 -12.18 8.24 29.93
N PRO A 794 -12.87 9.13 29.25
CA PRO A 794 -14.25 9.56 29.57
C PRO A 794 -15.26 8.41 29.58
N ALA A 795 -16.40 8.58 30.27
CA ALA A 795 -17.43 7.55 30.30
C ALA A 795 -18.02 7.32 28.90
N ALA A 796 -18.50 6.11 28.63
CA ALA A 796 -19.13 5.78 27.36
C ALA A 796 -20.33 6.72 27.12
N GLY A 797 -20.34 7.38 25.96
CA GLY A 797 -21.36 8.37 25.59
C GLY A 797 -21.03 9.82 25.94
N ASP A 798 -19.90 10.11 26.57
CA ASP A 798 -19.44 11.47 26.81
C ASP A 798 -18.97 12.11 25.50
N ALA A 799 -19.39 13.35 25.20
CA ALA A 799 -19.03 14.03 23.95
C ALA A 799 -17.51 14.16 23.69
N ALA A 800 -16.69 14.07 24.75
CA ALA A 800 -15.23 14.04 24.67
C ALA A 800 -14.66 12.74 24.07
N THR A 801 -15.45 11.66 23.97
CA THR A 801 -15.02 10.38 23.34
C THR A 801 -15.37 10.29 21.86
N ALA A 802 -16.19 11.21 21.35
CA ALA A 802 -16.67 11.23 19.97
C ALA A 802 -15.76 11.98 18.99
N ALA A 803 -14.63 12.52 19.46
CA ALA A 803 -13.69 13.30 18.63
C ALA A 803 -12.38 12.52 18.34
#